data_9c04fe4b659c780c008cc3a5cb0b8db1
#
_entry.id   9c04fe4b659c780c008cc3a5cb0b8db1
#
_cell.length_a   1.000
_cell.length_b   1.000
_cell.length_c   1.000
_cell.angle_alpha   90.00
_cell.angle_beta   90.00
_cell.angle_gamma   90.00
#
_symmetry.space_group_name_H-M   'P 1'
#
loop_
_entity.id
_entity.type
_entity.pdbx_description
1 polymer ?
#
loop_
_entity_poly.entity_id
_entity_poly.type
_entity_poly.pdbx_seq_one_letter_code
_entity_poly.pdbx_strand_id
1 'polypeptide(L)'
;MEFACSHVVCNWRPDGAASTGVSLIEHQFDNTVAVKQQQGPVPPPLPPRRLRKPRPTSLPLPPLPSSQPPPAPLSLPPPVPPRLDKEGGSRLEANVNVVSIDVGKLVDVCRASGLKSFQSPLSCGKCRAALSCLSTLQRNVWVCEFCGCENGVNDGVKRVCVGPGAGVHSDEIYLPNQTDDDYQNLEDTLVVFCVDISGSMIVTTEVPSSSGSPTYRSRLEGIQDALQRALSSLLQQSPRRRVALVTFNDEVVIYGDGTSTPLTLRDWALVDYDHIWQQSVAYSIPHCIAETHDQLVQRVKDLREHGATCLGPAALASVAMASRYPGSKVILCTDGRANIGLGEMEQIPSLSSSPLTPYFYRQLAQRAVESGVIISVMTFEGTDCRLADIGRLADTTGGRINIVSIGTVATEIRSASMDNILATGVTATLLAPEGVYFPFEDEYNHKLLREIGNVTKGLEITIQFAVKPEFTEVFLQKDTLPFQLQLSFKTRDQEKVTRVITERRPVTTYSGIWAGSLNMAVLGVHCAQLCASLTMEGRVQEAQRQLKAQQDLHNQISKQRPIQKEESIYGNWIDTMTTICDDITTESQALSDQAAKVMYQMKRASSANNNSSSSSKNTKEIQKKTRVKKKALVEGM
;
A
#
# COMPACT_ATOMS: atom_id res chain seq x y z
N MET A 1 10.72 3.91 -9.15
CA MET A 1 11.09 3.87 -7.72
C MET A 1 11.67 5.23 -7.34
N GLU A 2 11.34 5.73 -6.18
CA GLU A 2 11.87 6.99 -5.66
C GLU A 2 12.38 6.78 -4.23
N PHE A 3 13.65 7.04 -3.98
CA PHE A 3 14.26 6.80 -2.68
C PHE A 3 14.23 8.06 -1.83
N ALA A 4 13.94 7.91 -0.53
CA ALA A 4 13.93 9.01 0.43
C ALA A 4 15.32 9.58 0.71
N CYS A 5 16.36 8.77 0.58
CA CYS A 5 17.75 9.22 0.69
C CYS A 5 18.48 8.98 -0.63
N SER A 6 19.36 9.89 -1.03
CA SER A 6 20.22 9.73 -2.22
C SER A 6 21.19 8.53 -2.12
N HIS A 7 21.46 8.06 -0.91
CA HIS A 7 22.36 6.95 -0.59
C HIS A 7 21.67 5.88 0.26
N VAL A 8 22.19 4.66 0.23
CA VAL A 8 21.87 3.60 1.20
C VAL A 8 22.69 3.84 2.46
N VAL A 9 22.01 3.96 3.60
CA VAL A 9 22.64 4.16 4.90
C VAL A 9 22.89 2.82 5.55
N CYS A 10 24.18 2.45 5.68
CA CYS A 10 24.57 1.10 6.11
C CYS A 10 24.63 0.90 7.63
N ASN A 11 24.74 1.96 8.44
CA ASN A 11 24.94 1.85 9.89
C ASN A 11 23.73 2.31 10.74
N TRP A 12 22.55 2.41 10.14
CA TRP A 12 21.33 2.67 10.90
C TRP A 12 20.98 1.46 11.78
N ARG A 13 20.58 1.70 13.04
CA ARG A 13 20.10 0.68 13.99
C ARG A 13 18.87 1.18 14.71
N PRO A 14 17.81 0.36 14.87
CA PRO A 14 16.68 0.72 15.70
C PRO A 14 17.13 0.82 17.17
N ASP A 15 16.67 1.85 17.89
CA ASP A 15 16.90 1.96 19.33
C ASP A 15 16.12 0.86 20.07
N GLY A 16 16.83 0.18 20.98
CA GLY A 16 16.30 -0.95 21.76
C GLY A 16 17.11 -2.25 21.59
N ALA A 17 18.01 -2.33 20.63
CA ALA A 17 19.02 -3.38 20.57
C ALA A 17 20.23 -3.01 21.46
N ALA A 18 20.00 -2.67 22.73
CA ALA A 18 21.02 -2.84 23.74
C ALA A 18 21.37 -4.33 23.77
N SER A 19 22.65 -4.64 23.73
CA SER A 19 23.27 -5.96 23.69
C SER A 19 22.74 -6.96 24.74
N THR A 20 21.51 -7.37 24.61
CA THR A 20 21.01 -8.59 25.20
C THR A 20 21.09 -9.64 24.09
N GLY A 21 22.12 -10.51 24.21
CA GLY A 21 22.19 -11.71 23.40
C GLY A 21 20.91 -12.50 23.58
N VAL A 22 19.98 -12.29 22.67
CA VAL A 22 18.83 -13.18 22.51
C VAL A 22 19.38 -14.40 21.82
N SER A 23 19.70 -15.43 22.59
CA SER A 23 19.87 -16.77 22.08
C SER A 23 18.56 -17.13 21.37
N LEU A 24 18.65 -17.39 20.10
CA LEU A 24 17.60 -18.03 19.32
C LEU A 24 17.20 -19.32 20.05
N ILE A 25 15.99 -19.35 20.61
CA ILE A 25 15.37 -20.60 21.05
C ILE A 25 14.99 -21.32 19.76
N GLU A 26 15.88 -22.22 19.34
CA GLU A 26 15.55 -23.25 18.35
C GLU A 26 14.46 -24.13 18.95
N HIS A 27 13.27 -24.10 18.36
CA HIS A 27 12.27 -25.15 18.56
C HIS A 27 12.80 -26.44 17.89
N GLN A 28 13.45 -27.27 18.71
CA GLN A 28 13.76 -28.65 18.34
C GLN A 28 12.46 -29.43 18.18
N PHE A 29 12.17 -29.84 16.94
CA PHE A 29 11.34 -31.02 16.72
C PHE A 29 12.20 -32.26 16.92
N ASP A 30 11.88 -32.99 17.98
CA ASP A 30 12.45 -34.28 18.30
C ASP A 30 12.04 -35.32 17.22
N ASN A 31 13.01 -35.84 16.50
CA ASN A 31 12.89 -37.11 15.82
C ASN A 31 14.17 -37.92 16.08
N THR A 32 14.07 -38.77 17.09
CA THR A 32 15.07 -39.78 17.44
C THR A 32 15.20 -40.84 16.38
N VAL A 33 16.36 -40.91 15.71
CA VAL A 33 16.93 -42.18 15.24
C VAL A 33 18.44 -42.13 15.47
N ALA A 34 18.91 -43.04 16.31
CA ALA A 34 20.30 -43.21 16.69
C ALA A 34 21.11 -43.85 15.56
N VAL A 35 22.22 -43.19 15.14
CA VAL A 35 23.31 -43.85 14.43
C VAL A 35 24.65 -43.45 15.07
N LYS A 36 25.33 -44.46 15.60
CA LYS A 36 26.70 -44.38 16.12
C LYS A 36 27.67 -44.05 14.97
N GLN A 37 28.49 -43.02 15.12
CA GLN A 37 29.71 -42.87 14.32
C GLN A 37 30.95 -42.65 15.20
N GLN A 38 31.98 -43.37 14.80
CA GLN A 38 33.30 -43.47 15.43
C GLN A 38 34.13 -42.22 15.23
N GLN A 39 34.91 -41.87 16.24
CA GLN A 39 35.92 -40.81 16.23
C GLN A 39 37.14 -41.22 15.42
N GLY A 40 37.61 -40.33 14.55
CA GLY A 40 38.93 -40.38 13.88
C GLY A 40 39.84 -39.22 14.36
N PRO A 41 41.16 -39.34 14.28
CA PRO A 41 42.11 -38.53 15.06
C PRO A 41 42.43 -37.14 14.46
N VAL A 42 42.74 -36.21 15.35
CA VAL A 42 43.10 -34.79 15.13
C VAL A 42 44.50 -34.66 14.51
N PRO A 43 44.71 -33.82 13.47
CA PRO A 43 46.05 -33.54 12.93
C PRO A 43 46.80 -32.46 13.73
N PRO A 44 48.16 -32.50 13.76
CA PRO A 44 49.01 -31.62 14.56
C PRO A 44 49.22 -30.22 13.97
N PRO A 45 49.68 -29.23 14.81
CA PRO A 45 49.80 -27.81 14.41
C PRO A 45 51.08 -27.53 13.58
N LEU A 46 50.94 -26.52 12.67
CA LEU A 46 51.99 -26.04 11.79
C LEU A 46 52.99 -25.11 12.48
N PRO A 47 54.28 -25.09 12.08
CA PRO A 47 55.34 -24.30 12.71
C PRO A 47 55.36 -22.82 12.25
N PRO A 48 55.96 -21.88 13.06
CA PRO A 48 55.91 -20.44 12.83
C PRO A 48 56.79 -19.95 11.69
N ARG A 49 56.33 -18.98 10.90
CA ARG A 49 57.06 -18.31 9.82
C ARG A 49 58.09 -17.30 10.36
N ARG A 50 59.31 -17.37 9.84
CA ARG A 50 60.43 -16.46 10.12
C ARG A 50 60.23 -15.09 9.47
N LEU A 51 60.51 -14.04 10.23
CA LEU A 51 60.62 -12.63 9.82
C LEU A 51 61.84 -12.41 8.89
N ARG A 52 61.66 -11.70 7.79
CA ARG A 52 62.72 -11.18 6.93
C ARG A 52 63.03 -9.72 7.27
N LYS A 53 64.34 -9.41 7.38
CA LYS A 53 64.91 -8.08 7.63
C LYS A 53 64.84 -7.18 6.39
N PRO A 54 64.78 -5.83 6.58
CA PRO A 54 64.75 -4.88 5.47
C PRO A 54 66.12 -4.59 4.87
N ARG A 55 66.15 -4.26 3.57
CA ARG A 55 67.33 -3.80 2.82
C ARG A 55 67.27 -2.29 2.61
N PRO A 56 68.44 -1.58 2.60
CA PRO A 56 68.51 -0.14 2.37
C PRO A 56 68.62 0.19 0.89
N THR A 57 68.03 1.32 0.48
CA THR A 57 68.26 1.85 -0.87
C THR A 57 68.33 3.36 -0.86
N SER A 58 69.50 3.86 -1.31
CA SER A 58 69.70 5.23 -1.78
C SER A 58 70.17 5.19 -3.23
N LEU A 59 69.49 5.89 -4.14
CA LEU A 59 69.99 6.32 -5.43
C LEU A 59 69.51 7.72 -5.76
N PRO A 60 70.32 8.56 -6.42
CA PRO A 60 70.10 10.00 -6.54
C PRO A 60 69.19 10.38 -7.73
N LEU A 61 68.48 11.51 -7.57
CA LEU A 61 67.65 12.14 -8.59
C LEU A 61 68.43 12.93 -9.63
N PRO A 62 67.98 12.94 -10.90
CA PRO A 62 68.52 13.85 -11.93
C PRO A 62 67.88 15.25 -11.87
N PRO A 63 68.54 16.29 -12.45
CA PRO A 63 68.13 17.68 -12.25
C PRO A 63 66.91 18.10 -13.12
N LEU A 64 66.12 19.05 -12.60
CA LEU A 64 64.96 19.70 -13.22
C LEU A 64 65.36 20.68 -14.33
N PRO A 65 64.59 20.80 -15.41
CA PRO A 65 64.59 21.96 -16.30
C PRO A 65 63.61 23.05 -15.82
N SER A 66 64.06 24.27 -16.03
CA SER A 66 63.48 25.51 -15.54
C SER A 66 62.24 25.99 -16.30
N SER A 67 61.41 26.75 -15.57
CA SER A 67 60.48 27.82 -15.97
C SER A 67 59.19 27.41 -16.70
N GLN A 68 58.12 27.31 -15.90
CA GLN A 68 56.75 27.63 -16.31
C GLN A 68 56.17 28.74 -15.39
N PRO A 69 55.25 29.61 -15.91
CA PRO A 69 54.63 30.66 -15.10
C PRO A 69 53.68 30.07 -14.04
N PRO A 70 53.40 30.80 -12.94
CA PRO A 70 52.60 30.29 -11.84
C PRO A 70 51.18 30.02 -12.30
N PRO A 71 50.54 28.92 -11.86
CA PRO A 71 49.15 28.64 -12.14
C PRO A 71 48.26 29.65 -11.42
N ALA A 72 47.15 30.01 -12.09
CA ALA A 72 46.10 30.86 -11.53
C ALA A 72 45.57 30.25 -10.20
N PRO A 73 45.11 31.09 -9.25
CA PRO A 73 44.60 30.58 -7.97
C PRO A 73 43.47 29.63 -8.18
N LEU A 74 43.63 28.41 -7.70
CA LEU A 74 42.59 27.39 -7.65
C LEU A 74 41.41 27.97 -6.87
N SER A 75 40.26 28.10 -7.52
CA SER A 75 39.00 28.40 -6.86
C SER A 75 38.80 27.38 -5.74
N LEU A 76 38.59 27.86 -4.52
CA LEU A 76 38.22 27.01 -3.38
C LEU A 76 37.05 26.14 -3.77
N PRO A 77 37.05 24.85 -3.42
CA PRO A 77 35.86 24.00 -3.61
C PRO A 77 34.67 24.63 -2.89
N PRO A 78 33.46 24.50 -3.44
CA PRO A 78 32.26 25.03 -2.79
C PRO A 78 32.16 24.50 -1.37
N PRO A 79 31.66 25.30 -0.41
CA PRO A 79 31.56 24.87 0.98
C PRO A 79 30.75 23.58 1.07
N VAL A 80 31.31 22.60 1.77
CA VAL A 80 30.65 21.31 2.03
C VAL A 80 29.38 21.62 2.83
N PRO A 81 28.21 21.19 2.36
CA PRO A 81 26.98 21.43 3.09
C PRO A 81 27.01 20.80 4.49
N PRO A 82 26.34 21.42 5.48
CA PRO A 82 26.35 20.92 6.86
C PRO A 82 25.79 19.50 6.96
N ARG A 83 26.48 18.65 7.71
CA ARG A 83 26.08 17.27 7.99
C ARG A 83 25.15 17.23 9.22
N LEU A 84 24.30 16.22 9.30
CA LEU A 84 23.30 16.07 10.37
C LEU A 84 23.89 15.87 11.79
N ASP A 85 25.12 15.38 11.92
CA ASP A 85 25.71 14.92 13.19
C ASP A 85 26.63 15.94 13.91
N LYS A 86 26.65 17.22 13.57
CA LYS A 86 27.65 18.15 14.11
C LYS A 86 27.33 18.82 15.43
N GLU A 87 26.15 18.61 16.03
CA GLU A 87 25.87 19.17 17.35
C GLU A 87 25.29 18.13 18.29
N GLY A 88 26.12 17.75 19.27
CA GLY A 88 25.69 17.24 20.56
C GLY A 88 24.79 16.01 20.62
N GLY A 89 25.30 14.83 20.41
CA GLY A 89 24.90 13.65 21.20
C GLY A 89 23.53 12.99 20.97
N SER A 90 22.66 13.49 20.13
CA SER A 90 21.39 12.81 19.83
C SER A 90 21.50 12.06 18.51
N ARG A 91 21.54 10.74 18.60
CA ARG A 91 21.49 9.84 17.45
C ARG A 91 20.10 9.93 16.83
N LEU A 92 20.00 10.19 15.52
CA LEU A 92 18.72 10.18 14.85
C LEU A 92 18.17 8.75 14.81
N GLU A 93 16.97 8.57 15.37
CA GLU A 93 16.27 7.28 15.42
C GLU A 93 15.52 6.95 14.13
N ALA A 94 15.27 7.97 13.28
CA ALA A 94 14.53 7.79 12.05
C ALA A 94 15.33 7.02 10.99
N ASN A 95 14.74 5.97 10.44
CA ASN A 95 15.30 5.30 9.27
C ASN A 95 14.96 6.09 8.00
N VAL A 96 15.99 6.48 7.27
CA VAL A 96 15.86 7.21 5.99
C VAL A 96 15.97 6.30 4.77
N ASN A 97 16.25 5.00 4.98
CA ASN A 97 16.24 4.00 3.92
C ASN A 97 14.81 3.61 3.57
N VAL A 98 14.17 4.43 2.78
CA VAL A 98 12.80 4.24 2.32
C VAL A 98 12.76 4.37 0.81
N VAL A 99 12.01 3.50 0.16
CA VAL A 99 11.69 3.58 -1.26
C VAL A 99 10.18 3.74 -1.44
N SER A 100 9.78 4.69 -2.26
CA SER A 100 8.42 4.88 -2.74
C SER A 100 8.24 4.31 -4.14
N ILE A 101 7.11 3.67 -4.37
CA ILE A 101 6.71 3.04 -5.62
C ILE A 101 5.34 3.58 -6.00
N ASP A 102 5.28 4.48 -6.98
CA ASP A 102 4.03 4.95 -7.60
C ASP A 102 3.49 3.85 -8.53
N VAL A 103 2.78 2.89 -7.91
CA VAL A 103 2.24 1.73 -8.61
C VAL A 103 1.24 2.16 -9.68
N GLY A 104 0.39 3.16 -9.38
CA GLY A 104 -0.60 3.68 -10.31
C GLY A 104 0.00 4.22 -11.62
N LYS A 105 1.20 4.81 -11.53
CA LYS A 105 1.96 5.27 -12.70
C LYS A 105 2.70 4.13 -13.40
N LEU A 106 3.22 3.17 -12.63
CA LEU A 106 4.04 2.09 -13.18
C LEU A 106 3.23 1.05 -13.95
N VAL A 107 1.95 0.82 -13.62
CA VAL A 107 1.09 -0.12 -14.35
C VAL A 107 0.52 0.47 -15.65
N ASP A 108 0.66 1.78 -15.88
CA ASP A 108 0.26 2.44 -17.14
C ASP A 108 1.33 2.23 -18.23
N VAL A 109 1.31 1.05 -18.85
CA VAL A 109 2.29 0.67 -19.89
C VAL A 109 2.17 1.47 -21.18
N CYS A 110 1.04 2.14 -21.43
CA CYS A 110 0.85 2.98 -22.62
C CYS A 110 1.72 4.23 -22.55
N ARG A 111 2.00 4.72 -21.35
CA ARG A 111 2.84 5.91 -21.10
C ARG A 111 4.27 5.57 -20.69
N ALA A 112 4.59 4.28 -20.61
CA ALA A 112 5.91 3.85 -20.18
C ALA A 112 6.94 4.01 -21.29
N SER A 113 8.11 4.56 -20.95
CA SER A 113 9.28 4.70 -21.84
C SER A 113 10.22 3.50 -21.79
N GLY A 114 9.90 2.46 -21.01
CA GLY A 114 10.72 1.27 -20.83
C GLY A 114 10.87 0.43 -22.13
N LEU A 115 11.94 -0.34 -22.21
CA LEU A 115 12.18 -1.27 -23.32
C LEU A 115 11.14 -2.39 -23.30
N LYS A 116 10.42 -2.56 -24.40
CA LYS A 116 9.39 -3.61 -24.53
C LYS A 116 9.96 -4.89 -25.14
N SER A 117 9.65 -6.03 -24.54
CA SER A 117 10.01 -7.37 -25.03
C SER A 117 8.80 -8.29 -24.99
N PHE A 118 8.67 -9.13 -26.00
CA PHE A 118 7.62 -10.16 -26.07
C PHE A 118 8.04 -11.51 -25.46
N GLN A 119 9.16 -11.54 -24.79
CA GLN A 119 9.68 -12.71 -24.07
C GLN A 119 9.50 -12.54 -22.57
N SER A 120 9.53 -13.64 -21.82
CA SER A 120 9.60 -13.58 -20.36
C SER A 120 11.00 -13.14 -19.89
N PRO A 121 11.10 -12.44 -18.73
CA PRO A 121 12.40 -12.05 -18.19
C PRO A 121 13.24 -13.28 -17.85
N LEU A 122 14.53 -13.25 -18.20
CA LEU A 122 15.49 -14.25 -17.75
C LEU A 122 15.78 -13.99 -16.26
N SER A 123 15.53 -14.99 -15.41
CA SER A 123 15.67 -14.86 -13.96
C SER A 123 16.79 -15.71 -13.40
N CYS A 124 17.47 -15.19 -12.37
CA CYS A 124 18.48 -15.91 -11.62
C CYS A 124 17.90 -17.18 -10.98
N GLY A 125 18.59 -18.31 -11.11
CA GLY A 125 18.16 -19.59 -10.55
C GLY A 125 18.06 -19.59 -9.02
N LYS A 126 18.87 -18.78 -8.31
CA LYS A 126 18.92 -18.70 -6.85
C LYS A 126 17.93 -17.68 -6.28
N CYS A 127 18.04 -16.39 -6.62
CA CYS A 127 17.30 -15.31 -5.97
C CYS A 127 16.10 -14.80 -6.78
N ARG A 128 15.92 -15.24 -8.04
CA ARG A 128 14.87 -14.80 -8.96
C ARG A 128 14.97 -13.35 -9.42
N ALA A 129 16.10 -12.68 -9.19
CA ALA A 129 16.37 -11.39 -9.82
C ALA A 129 16.32 -11.55 -11.35
N ALA A 130 15.74 -10.59 -12.05
CA ALA A 130 15.72 -10.59 -13.50
C ALA A 130 17.02 -10.00 -14.07
N LEU A 131 17.50 -10.58 -15.17
CA LEU A 131 18.56 -10.00 -15.97
C LEU A 131 18.08 -8.64 -16.50
N SER A 132 18.86 -7.59 -16.28
CA SER A 132 18.53 -6.22 -16.67
C SER A 132 19.63 -5.62 -17.56
N CYS A 133 19.37 -4.43 -18.11
CA CYS A 133 20.37 -3.66 -18.86
C CYS A 133 21.62 -3.29 -18.04
N LEU A 134 21.52 -3.32 -16.72
CA LEU A 134 22.65 -3.07 -15.81
C LEU A 134 23.50 -4.31 -15.55
N SER A 135 23.01 -5.49 -15.92
CA SER A 135 23.68 -6.76 -15.68
C SER A 135 24.89 -6.96 -16.61
N THR A 136 25.96 -7.54 -16.08
CA THR A 136 27.17 -7.83 -16.84
C THR A 136 27.16 -9.28 -17.33
N LEU A 137 27.25 -9.45 -18.65
CA LEU A 137 27.40 -10.75 -19.30
C LEU A 137 28.86 -10.98 -19.73
N GLN A 138 29.44 -12.09 -19.31
CA GLN A 138 30.75 -12.54 -19.76
C GLN A 138 30.64 -13.94 -20.37
N ARG A 139 30.97 -14.10 -21.68
CA ARG A 139 30.94 -15.38 -22.39
C ARG A 139 29.67 -16.21 -22.16
N ASN A 140 28.50 -15.58 -22.29
CA ASN A 140 27.19 -16.20 -22.04
C ASN A 140 26.97 -16.66 -20.58
N VAL A 141 27.71 -16.12 -19.62
CA VAL A 141 27.48 -16.29 -18.19
C VAL A 141 27.11 -14.94 -17.59
N TRP A 142 26.01 -14.91 -16.84
CA TRP A 142 25.57 -13.80 -16.03
C TRP A 142 25.84 -14.10 -14.55
N VAL A 143 26.70 -13.32 -13.93
CA VAL A 143 26.88 -13.34 -12.47
C VAL A 143 25.84 -12.40 -11.87
N CYS A 144 24.91 -12.94 -11.08
CA CYS A 144 23.82 -12.17 -10.51
C CYS A 144 24.32 -11.14 -9.49
N GLU A 145 24.02 -9.88 -9.67
CA GLU A 145 24.47 -8.75 -8.83
C GLU A 145 23.91 -8.80 -7.41
N PHE A 146 22.81 -9.55 -7.21
CA PHE A 146 22.11 -9.66 -5.93
C PHE A 146 22.66 -10.78 -5.04
N CYS A 147 23.02 -11.92 -5.62
CA CYS A 147 23.38 -13.12 -4.85
C CYS A 147 24.68 -13.80 -5.30
N GLY A 148 25.37 -13.26 -6.31
CA GLY A 148 26.62 -13.80 -6.83
C GLY A 148 26.50 -15.14 -7.59
N CYS A 149 25.27 -15.64 -7.83
CA CYS A 149 25.07 -16.90 -8.54
C CYS A 149 25.37 -16.76 -10.04
N GLU A 150 26.10 -17.72 -10.60
CA GLU A 150 26.37 -17.81 -12.02
C GLU A 150 25.18 -18.44 -12.75
N ASN A 151 24.73 -17.80 -13.83
CA ASN A 151 23.60 -18.23 -14.65
C ASN A 151 24.02 -18.31 -16.11
N GLY A 152 23.86 -19.48 -16.72
CA GLY A 152 24.11 -19.66 -18.15
C GLY A 152 23.02 -18.95 -19.00
N VAL A 153 23.46 -18.22 -20.00
CA VAL A 153 22.55 -17.51 -20.94
C VAL A 153 22.72 -18.13 -22.32
N ASN A 154 21.65 -18.68 -22.88
CA ASN A 154 21.69 -19.30 -24.21
C ASN A 154 21.86 -18.23 -25.30
N ASP A 155 22.60 -18.57 -26.37
CA ASP A 155 22.90 -17.68 -27.50
C ASP A 155 21.66 -17.13 -28.23
N GLY A 156 20.50 -17.81 -28.08
CA GLY A 156 19.23 -17.40 -28.67
C GLY A 156 18.49 -16.28 -27.93
N VAL A 157 18.93 -15.89 -26.74
CA VAL A 157 18.35 -14.77 -25.98
C VAL A 157 18.87 -13.48 -26.64
N LYS A 158 18.05 -12.89 -27.53
CA LYS A 158 18.32 -11.54 -28.04
C LYS A 158 18.42 -10.62 -26.84
N ARG A 159 19.58 -10.00 -26.64
CA ARG A 159 19.81 -9.04 -25.57
C ARG A 159 18.73 -7.97 -25.61
N VAL A 160 17.95 -7.86 -24.56
CA VAL A 160 16.98 -6.77 -24.37
C VAL A 160 17.72 -5.44 -24.32
N CYS A 161 19.01 -5.49 -24.00
CA CYS A 161 19.88 -4.34 -23.83
C CYS A 161 21.20 -4.51 -24.57
N VAL A 162 21.51 -3.54 -25.42
CA VAL A 162 22.81 -3.40 -26.09
C VAL A 162 23.49 -2.18 -25.48
N GLY A 163 24.33 -2.42 -24.48
CA GLY A 163 25.15 -1.36 -23.89
C GLY A 163 26.08 -1.90 -22.81
N PRO A 164 27.23 -1.27 -22.55
CA PRO A 164 28.03 -1.59 -21.38
C PRO A 164 27.19 -1.27 -20.13
N GLY A 165 27.15 -2.15 -19.14
CA GLY A 165 26.38 -2.03 -17.90
C GLY A 165 26.78 -0.87 -16.97
N ALA A 166 27.02 0.29 -17.54
CA ALA A 166 27.52 1.50 -16.87
C ALA A 166 26.41 2.44 -16.37
N GLY A 167 25.13 2.11 -16.58
CA GLY A 167 24.02 2.91 -16.09
C GLY A 167 23.74 2.69 -14.61
N VAL A 168 22.92 3.58 -14.04
CA VAL A 168 22.42 3.48 -12.66
C VAL A 168 20.96 3.06 -12.60
N HIS A 169 20.23 3.06 -13.73
CA HIS A 169 18.82 2.78 -13.84
C HIS A 169 18.47 2.02 -15.12
N SER A 170 17.60 1.04 -15.02
CA SER A 170 16.97 0.36 -16.16
C SER A 170 15.49 0.12 -15.92
N ASP A 171 14.70 0.05 -17.01
CA ASP A 171 13.25 -0.16 -17.00
C ASP A 171 12.86 -1.00 -18.22
N GLU A 172 12.50 -2.25 -17.97
CA GLU A 172 12.14 -3.23 -19.00
C GLU A 172 10.70 -3.72 -18.81
N ILE A 173 9.96 -3.85 -19.90
CA ILE A 173 8.56 -4.28 -19.92
C ILE A 173 8.45 -5.57 -20.77
N TYR A 174 8.02 -6.63 -20.13
CA TYR A 174 7.85 -7.94 -20.74
C TYR A 174 6.37 -8.20 -20.99
N LEU A 175 6.02 -8.47 -22.26
CA LEU A 175 4.68 -8.75 -22.76
C LEU A 175 4.72 -10.17 -23.37
N PRO A 176 4.62 -11.25 -22.57
CA PRO A 176 4.66 -12.60 -23.13
C PRO A 176 3.47 -12.82 -24.05
N ASN A 177 3.68 -13.55 -25.15
CA ASN A 177 2.63 -13.89 -26.09
C ASN A 177 1.46 -14.56 -25.36
N GLN A 178 0.27 -14.03 -25.56
CA GLN A 178 -0.96 -14.58 -25.00
C GLN A 178 -1.54 -15.65 -25.91
N THR A 179 -2.20 -16.63 -25.32
CA THR A 179 -3.09 -17.54 -26.02
C THR A 179 -4.47 -16.88 -26.14
N ASP A 180 -5.18 -17.13 -27.23
CA ASP A 180 -6.50 -16.53 -27.53
C ASP A 180 -7.57 -16.73 -26.44
N ASP A 181 -7.37 -17.69 -25.53
CA ASP A 181 -8.28 -18.01 -24.44
C ASP A 181 -8.29 -16.97 -23.28
N ASP A 182 -7.34 -16.03 -23.25
CA ASP A 182 -7.20 -15.03 -22.16
C ASP A 182 -7.93 -13.70 -22.48
N TYR A 183 -8.61 -13.59 -23.63
CA TYR A 183 -9.27 -12.36 -24.06
C TYR A 183 -10.63 -12.17 -23.37
N GLN A 184 -10.69 -11.35 -22.33
CA GLN A 184 -11.94 -10.93 -21.70
C GLN A 184 -12.25 -9.47 -22.05
N ASN A 185 -13.46 -9.23 -22.58
CA ASN A 185 -13.92 -7.90 -22.93
C ASN A 185 -14.24 -7.10 -21.66
N LEU A 186 -13.45 -6.05 -21.36
CA LEU A 186 -13.65 -5.18 -20.19
C LEU A 186 -14.89 -4.28 -20.26
N GLU A 187 -15.57 -4.21 -21.38
CA GLU A 187 -16.88 -3.58 -21.46
C GLU A 187 -17.93 -4.36 -20.63
N ASP A 188 -17.66 -5.62 -20.34
CA ASP A 188 -18.53 -6.53 -19.54
C ASP A 188 -18.38 -6.40 -18.03
N THR A 189 -17.80 -5.32 -17.50
CA THR A 189 -17.71 -5.13 -16.05
C THR A 189 -19.06 -4.77 -15.44
N LEU A 190 -19.28 -5.25 -14.18
CA LEU A 190 -20.49 -5.03 -13.40
C LEU A 190 -20.26 -3.96 -12.32
N VAL A 191 -21.24 -3.07 -12.13
CA VAL A 191 -21.32 -2.19 -10.96
C VAL A 191 -22.49 -2.65 -10.11
N VAL A 192 -22.22 -3.08 -8.88
CA VAL A 192 -23.25 -3.49 -7.91
C VAL A 192 -23.43 -2.36 -6.90
N PHE A 193 -24.62 -1.80 -6.82
CA PHE A 193 -25.04 -0.95 -5.73
C PHE A 193 -25.65 -1.81 -4.63
N CYS A 194 -24.95 -1.90 -3.48
CA CYS A 194 -25.37 -2.64 -2.29
C CYS A 194 -25.82 -1.65 -1.23
N VAL A 195 -27.13 -1.58 -0.98
CA VAL A 195 -27.76 -0.46 -0.28
C VAL A 195 -28.47 -0.94 0.98
N ASP A 196 -28.10 -0.34 2.09
CA ASP A 196 -28.79 -0.45 3.37
C ASP A 196 -30.18 0.23 3.28
N ILE A 197 -31.20 -0.54 3.58
CA ILE A 197 -32.58 -0.05 3.73
C ILE A 197 -33.13 -0.37 5.13
N SER A 198 -32.25 -0.55 6.12
CA SER A 198 -32.64 -0.78 7.53
C SER A 198 -33.35 0.43 8.13
N GLY A 199 -33.99 0.21 9.28
CA GLY A 199 -34.80 1.25 9.95
C GLY A 199 -34.01 2.51 10.33
N SER A 200 -32.68 2.43 10.52
CA SER A 200 -31.80 3.58 10.80
C SER A 200 -31.71 4.58 9.64
N MET A 201 -31.96 4.12 8.41
CA MET A 201 -31.89 4.97 7.20
C MET A 201 -33.02 6.03 7.13
N ILE A 202 -34.02 5.98 8.03
CA ILE A 202 -35.06 7.00 8.18
C ILE A 202 -34.54 8.33 8.75
N VAL A 203 -33.35 8.34 9.38
CA VAL A 203 -32.83 9.55 10.02
C VAL A 203 -32.69 10.69 9.01
N THR A 204 -33.34 11.82 9.34
CA THR A 204 -33.39 13.01 8.49
C THR A 204 -32.30 14.03 8.86
N THR A 205 -31.81 14.73 7.86
CA THR A 205 -30.89 15.86 8.03
C THR A 205 -31.43 17.06 7.25
N GLU A 206 -31.22 18.24 7.79
CA GLU A 206 -31.55 19.50 7.10
C GLU A 206 -30.60 19.70 5.90
N VAL A 207 -31.19 19.93 4.73
CA VAL A 207 -30.44 20.19 3.49
C VAL A 207 -30.74 21.63 3.04
N PRO A 208 -29.72 22.43 2.70
CA PRO A 208 -29.90 23.78 2.18
C PRO A 208 -30.81 23.79 0.95
N SER A 209 -31.93 24.53 1.02
CA SER A 209 -32.84 24.70 -0.11
C SER A 209 -32.60 26.04 -0.80
N SER A 210 -32.70 26.05 -2.12
CA SER A 210 -32.67 27.28 -2.93
C SER A 210 -33.85 28.20 -2.68
N SER A 211 -34.93 27.72 -2.04
CA SER A 211 -36.13 28.50 -1.69
C SER A 211 -36.06 29.19 -0.34
N GLY A 212 -34.98 29.03 0.44
CA GLY A 212 -34.79 29.66 1.74
C GLY A 212 -35.56 29.03 2.89
N SER A 213 -36.39 28.01 2.67
CA SER A 213 -37.04 27.21 3.70
C SER A 213 -36.22 25.93 3.96
N PRO A 214 -36.07 25.48 5.23
CA PRO A 214 -35.36 24.24 5.53
C PRO A 214 -36.07 23.05 4.91
N THR A 215 -35.35 22.20 4.18
CA THR A 215 -35.86 20.94 3.63
C THR A 215 -35.17 19.80 4.35
N TYR A 216 -35.95 18.88 4.90
CA TYR A 216 -35.44 17.68 5.57
C TYR A 216 -35.49 16.50 4.61
N ARG A 217 -34.39 15.73 4.54
CA ARG A 217 -34.30 14.50 3.75
C ARG A 217 -33.77 13.36 4.60
N SER A 218 -34.34 12.16 4.41
CA SER A 218 -33.80 10.96 5.06
C SER A 218 -32.50 10.51 4.38
N ARG A 219 -31.72 9.66 5.07
CA ARG A 219 -30.53 9.05 4.49
C ARG A 219 -30.87 8.21 3.26
N LEU A 220 -31.99 7.45 3.33
CA LEU A 220 -32.47 6.66 2.19
C LEU A 220 -32.85 7.55 1.01
N GLU A 221 -33.60 8.64 1.23
CA GLU A 221 -33.91 9.61 0.16
C GLU A 221 -32.65 10.22 -0.47
N GLY A 222 -31.62 10.48 0.34
CA GLY A 222 -30.31 10.92 -0.15
C GLY A 222 -29.62 9.89 -1.04
N ILE A 223 -29.67 8.61 -0.66
CA ILE A 223 -29.15 7.50 -1.48
C ILE A 223 -29.96 7.32 -2.75
N GLN A 224 -31.28 7.35 -2.67
CA GLN A 224 -32.17 7.23 -3.85
C GLN A 224 -31.84 8.30 -4.91
N ASP A 225 -31.71 9.56 -4.50
CA ASP A 225 -31.30 10.65 -5.40
C ASP A 225 -29.88 10.43 -5.97
N ALA A 226 -28.94 10.02 -5.12
CA ALA A 226 -27.57 9.74 -5.54
C ALA A 226 -27.46 8.59 -6.55
N LEU A 227 -28.22 7.50 -6.34
CA LEU A 227 -28.26 6.36 -7.25
C LEU A 227 -28.90 6.73 -8.59
N GLN A 228 -29.99 7.49 -8.61
CA GLN A 228 -30.62 7.94 -9.86
C GLN A 228 -29.64 8.78 -10.69
N ARG A 229 -28.89 9.68 -10.05
CA ARG A 229 -27.82 10.46 -10.73
C ARG A 229 -26.68 9.58 -11.22
N ALA A 230 -26.26 8.58 -10.42
CA ALA A 230 -25.20 7.66 -10.82
C ALA A 230 -25.64 6.78 -12.01
N LEU A 231 -26.84 6.23 -11.99
CA LEU A 231 -27.43 5.45 -13.10
C LEU A 231 -27.48 6.28 -14.39
N SER A 232 -27.97 7.53 -14.32
CA SER A 232 -28.01 8.45 -15.46
C SER A 232 -26.61 8.78 -15.99
N SER A 233 -25.63 8.94 -15.10
CA SER A 233 -24.23 9.19 -15.47
C SER A 233 -23.60 7.95 -16.15
N LEU A 234 -23.87 6.74 -15.64
CA LEU A 234 -23.41 5.49 -16.24
C LEU A 234 -24.03 5.27 -17.62
N LEU A 235 -25.31 5.55 -17.78
CA LEU A 235 -26.00 5.48 -19.08
C LEU A 235 -25.33 6.38 -20.11
N GLN A 236 -24.95 7.61 -19.73
CA GLN A 236 -24.34 8.57 -20.65
C GLN A 236 -22.89 8.22 -21.01
N GLN A 237 -22.10 7.71 -20.05
CA GLN A 237 -20.65 7.54 -20.19
C GLN A 237 -20.25 6.10 -20.53
N SER A 238 -21.05 5.11 -20.16
CA SER A 238 -20.75 3.69 -20.32
C SER A 238 -22.02 2.88 -20.55
N PRO A 239 -22.78 3.10 -21.65
CA PRO A 239 -24.11 2.52 -21.86
C PRO A 239 -24.12 0.99 -21.94
N ARG A 240 -22.99 0.37 -22.32
CA ARG A 240 -22.84 -1.09 -22.38
C ARG A 240 -22.50 -1.75 -21.04
N ARG A 241 -22.24 -0.96 -19.99
CA ARG A 241 -21.87 -1.49 -18.67
C ARG A 241 -23.09 -2.15 -18.02
N ARG A 242 -22.87 -3.26 -17.32
CA ARG A 242 -23.89 -3.92 -16.50
C ARG A 242 -24.00 -3.23 -15.15
N VAL A 243 -25.20 -3.10 -14.64
CA VAL A 243 -25.46 -2.53 -13.31
C VAL A 243 -26.45 -3.44 -12.58
N ALA A 244 -26.20 -3.66 -11.29
CA ALA A 244 -27.08 -4.43 -10.41
C ALA A 244 -27.39 -3.66 -9.14
N LEU A 245 -28.60 -3.90 -8.61
CA LEU A 245 -29.05 -3.42 -7.32
C LEU A 245 -29.21 -4.60 -6.37
N VAL A 246 -28.61 -4.49 -5.18
CA VAL A 246 -28.81 -5.36 -4.02
C VAL A 246 -29.21 -4.47 -2.86
N THR A 247 -30.23 -4.85 -2.11
CA THR A 247 -30.62 -4.15 -0.89
C THR A 247 -30.57 -5.09 0.31
N PHE A 248 -30.44 -4.53 1.49
CA PHE A 248 -30.43 -5.32 2.72
C PHE A 248 -31.02 -4.55 3.90
N ASN A 249 -31.69 -5.30 4.74
CA ASN A 249 -32.21 -4.95 6.06
C ASN A 249 -32.13 -6.19 6.95
N ASP A 250 -33.20 -6.81 7.37
CA ASP A 250 -33.30 -8.13 7.98
C ASP A 250 -33.27 -9.27 6.95
N GLU A 251 -33.30 -8.97 5.66
CA GLU A 251 -33.11 -9.88 4.54
C GLU A 251 -32.23 -9.24 3.45
N VAL A 252 -31.66 -10.06 2.57
CA VAL A 252 -30.94 -9.57 1.37
C VAL A 252 -31.85 -9.79 0.16
N VAL A 253 -32.10 -8.71 -0.59
CA VAL A 253 -32.85 -8.77 -1.85
C VAL A 253 -31.96 -8.43 -3.02
N ILE A 254 -31.77 -9.38 -3.93
CA ILE A 254 -31.03 -9.20 -5.18
C ILE A 254 -32.02 -8.87 -6.28
N TYR A 255 -32.05 -7.62 -6.71
CA TYR A 255 -32.84 -7.16 -7.86
C TYR A 255 -32.09 -7.35 -9.19
N GLY A 256 -30.76 -7.55 -9.15
CA GLY A 256 -29.93 -7.62 -10.35
C GLY A 256 -30.07 -6.38 -11.21
N ASP A 257 -30.24 -6.56 -12.52
CA ASP A 257 -30.49 -5.49 -13.48
C ASP A 257 -31.92 -4.95 -13.49
N GLY A 258 -32.78 -5.44 -12.59
CA GLY A 258 -34.18 -5.03 -12.44
C GLY A 258 -35.17 -5.74 -13.35
N THR A 259 -34.71 -6.56 -14.30
CA THR A 259 -35.58 -7.24 -15.29
C THR A 259 -36.12 -8.58 -14.80
N SER A 260 -35.35 -9.27 -13.96
CA SER A 260 -35.70 -10.60 -13.44
C SER A 260 -36.46 -10.52 -12.11
N THR A 261 -37.09 -11.63 -11.70
CA THR A 261 -37.69 -11.77 -10.39
C THR A 261 -36.63 -11.61 -9.30
N PRO A 262 -36.82 -10.75 -8.28
CA PRO A 262 -35.86 -10.59 -7.21
C PRO A 262 -35.63 -11.90 -6.45
N LEU A 263 -34.39 -12.15 -6.06
CA LEU A 263 -34.01 -13.26 -5.18
C LEU A 263 -33.90 -12.73 -3.75
N THR A 264 -34.63 -13.33 -2.81
CA THR A 264 -34.60 -12.96 -1.40
C THR A 264 -33.88 -14.04 -0.59
N LEU A 265 -32.87 -13.63 0.21
CA LEU A 265 -32.17 -14.46 1.18
C LEU A 265 -32.54 -14.00 2.59
N ARG A 266 -33.05 -14.89 3.43
CA ARG A 266 -33.53 -14.59 4.77
C ARG A 266 -33.33 -15.74 5.73
N ASP A 267 -33.54 -15.50 7.01
CA ASP A 267 -33.49 -16.48 8.09
C ASP A 267 -32.14 -17.26 8.08
N TRP A 268 -32.22 -18.61 7.99
CA TRP A 268 -31.05 -19.48 7.99
C TRP A 268 -30.06 -19.21 6.83
N ALA A 269 -30.56 -18.70 5.71
CA ALA A 269 -29.72 -18.40 4.57
C ALA A 269 -28.70 -17.27 4.88
N LEU A 270 -29.00 -16.39 5.84
CA LEU A 270 -28.11 -15.28 6.20
C LEU A 270 -26.82 -15.72 6.95
N VAL A 271 -26.76 -16.96 7.42
CA VAL A 271 -25.59 -17.53 8.12
C VAL A 271 -24.89 -18.63 7.31
N ASP A 272 -25.41 -18.98 6.15
CA ASP A 272 -24.82 -20.00 5.26
C ASP A 272 -24.03 -19.34 4.13
N TYR A 273 -22.69 -19.31 4.29
CA TYR A 273 -21.77 -18.71 3.32
C TYR A 273 -21.87 -19.32 1.92
N ASP A 274 -21.90 -20.64 1.85
CA ASP A 274 -21.86 -21.34 0.56
C ASP A 274 -23.19 -21.20 -0.17
N HIS A 275 -24.30 -21.22 0.55
CA HIS A 275 -25.62 -20.98 -0.02
C HIS A 275 -25.73 -19.57 -0.62
N ILE A 276 -25.34 -18.53 0.14
CA ILE A 276 -25.33 -17.13 -0.35
C ILE A 276 -24.47 -17.02 -1.61
N TRP A 277 -23.24 -17.58 -1.56
CA TRP A 277 -22.32 -17.51 -2.67
C TRP A 277 -22.89 -18.16 -3.93
N GLN A 278 -23.38 -19.40 -3.83
CA GLN A 278 -23.88 -20.17 -4.97
C GLN A 278 -25.13 -19.51 -5.59
N GLN A 279 -26.08 -19.08 -4.78
CA GLN A 279 -27.29 -18.41 -5.25
C GLN A 279 -26.96 -17.10 -5.97
N SER A 280 -26.05 -16.33 -5.41
CA SER A 280 -25.66 -15.02 -5.97
C SER A 280 -24.83 -15.13 -7.25
N VAL A 281 -23.92 -16.10 -7.33
CA VAL A 281 -23.18 -16.40 -8.58
C VAL A 281 -24.13 -16.88 -9.68
N ALA A 282 -25.14 -17.68 -9.33
CA ALA A 282 -26.10 -18.20 -10.30
C ALA A 282 -27.09 -17.13 -10.82
N TYR A 283 -27.25 -16.01 -10.08
CA TYR A 283 -28.18 -14.96 -10.47
C TYR A 283 -27.71 -14.24 -11.75
N SER A 284 -28.51 -14.28 -12.80
CA SER A 284 -28.13 -13.74 -14.12
C SER A 284 -28.34 -12.24 -14.22
N ILE A 285 -27.38 -11.55 -14.86
CA ILE A 285 -27.47 -10.12 -15.18
C ILE A 285 -27.18 -9.98 -16.68
N PRO A 286 -28.16 -10.29 -17.55
CA PRO A 286 -27.90 -10.39 -18.98
C PRO A 286 -27.80 -9.04 -19.69
N HIS A 287 -28.45 -7.98 -19.17
CA HIS A 287 -28.61 -6.72 -19.89
C HIS A 287 -27.67 -5.63 -19.39
N CYS A 288 -27.35 -4.69 -20.28
CA CYS A 288 -26.56 -3.50 -19.95
C CYS A 288 -27.46 -2.34 -19.47
N ILE A 289 -26.83 -1.27 -18.93
CA ILE A 289 -27.59 -0.13 -18.38
C ILE A 289 -28.42 0.59 -19.44
N ALA A 290 -28.06 0.54 -20.71
CA ALA A 290 -28.87 1.13 -21.78
C ALA A 290 -30.26 0.50 -21.92
N GLU A 291 -30.39 -0.77 -21.54
CA GLU A 291 -31.65 -1.54 -21.63
C GLU A 291 -32.44 -1.54 -20.31
N THR A 292 -31.74 -1.29 -19.17
CA THR A 292 -32.30 -1.53 -17.83
C THR A 292 -32.43 -0.28 -16.96
N HIS A 293 -32.00 0.88 -17.47
CA HIS A 293 -31.98 2.15 -16.74
C HIS A 293 -33.31 2.46 -16.05
N ASP A 294 -34.41 2.40 -16.79
CA ASP A 294 -35.74 2.83 -16.28
C ASP A 294 -36.26 1.85 -15.21
N GLN A 295 -36.01 0.54 -15.39
CA GLN A 295 -36.37 -0.48 -14.42
C GLN A 295 -35.58 -0.29 -13.12
N LEU A 296 -34.26 -0.06 -13.21
CA LEU A 296 -33.43 0.19 -12.03
C LEU A 296 -33.81 1.49 -11.33
N VAL A 297 -34.08 2.57 -12.06
CA VAL A 297 -34.55 3.84 -11.49
C VAL A 297 -35.88 3.64 -10.75
N GLN A 298 -36.79 2.85 -11.33
CA GLN A 298 -38.08 2.55 -10.65
C GLN A 298 -37.86 1.74 -9.36
N ARG A 299 -37.02 0.70 -9.40
CA ARG A 299 -36.67 -0.08 -8.19
C ARG A 299 -36.06 0.80 -7.11
N VAL A 300 -35.17 1.71 -7.46
CA VAL A 300 -34.55 2.65 -6.50
C VAL A 300 -35.61 3.57 -5.87
N LYS A 301 -36.60 4.07 -6.62
CA LYS A 301 -37.68 4.92 -6.09
C LYS A 301 -38.61 4.17 -5.15
N ASP A 302 -38.77 2.87 -5.35
CA ASP A 302 -39.69 2.04 -4.58
C ASP A 302 -39.09 1.55 -3.26
N LEU A 303 -37.80 1.79 -2.99
CA LEU A 303 -37.13 1.40 -1.73
C LEU A 303 -37.77 2.10 -0.54
N ARG A 304 -37.96 1.35 0.56
CA ARG A 304 -38.47 1.85 1.84
C ARG A 304 -37.63 1.29 2.97
N GLU A 305 -37.40 2.11 3.97
CA GLU A 305 -36.62 1.75 5.15
C GLU A 305 -37.45 0.93 6.15
N HIS A 306 -36.89 -0.19 6.60
CA HIS A 306 -37.40 -1.02 7.69
C HIS A 306 -36.42 -2.09 8.13
N GLY A 307 -36.64 -2.70 9.29
CA GLY A 307 -35.91 -3.87 9.75
C GLY A 307 -34.52 -3.60 10.32
N ALA A 308 -33.74 -4.66 10.47
CA ALA A 308 -32.40 -4.68 11.04
C ALA A 308 -31.31 -4.52 9.92
N THR A 309 -30.07 -5.00 10.13
CA THR A 309 -28.95 -4.75 9.22
C THR A 309 -28.11 -6.02 9.00
N CYS A 310 -28.37 -6.77 7.93
CA CYS A 310 -27.60 -7.96 7.53
C CYS A 310 -26.50 -7.63 6.51
N LEU A 311 -25.60 -6.71 6.86
CA LEU A 311 -24.56 -6.17 5.99
C LEU A 311 -23.61 -7.24 5.44
N GLY A 312 -23.17 -8.19 6.27
CA GLY A 312 -22.22 -9.24 5.84
C GLY A 312 -22.75 -10.13 4.72
N PRO A 313 -23.96 -10.71 4.86
CA PRO A 313 -24.63 -11.46 3.80
C PRO A 313 -24.80 -10.66 2.50
N ALA A 314 -25.16 -9.38 2.59
CA ALA A 314 -25.34 -8.51 1.43
C ALA A 314 -24.01 -8.21 0.72
N ALA A 315 -22.95 -7.94 1.49
CA ALA A 315 -21.62 -7.75 0.93
C ALA A 315 -21.12 -9.02 0.24
N LEU A 316 -21.33 -10.21 0.86
CA LEU A 316 -20.98 -11.52 0.29
C LEU A 316 -21.73 -11.78 -1.02
N ALA A 317 -23.04 -11.56 -1.05
CA ALA A 317 -23.87 -11.71 -2.25
C ALA A 317 -23.40 -10.78 -3.39
N SER A 318 -23.10 -9.52 -3.05
CA SER A 318 -22.62 -8.53 -4.02
C SER A 318 -21.27 -8.90 -4.61
N VAL A 319 -20.34 -9.39 -3.79
CA VAL A 319 -19.02 -9.86 -4.25
C VAL A 319 -19.17 -11.11 -5.12
N ALA A 320 -20.03 -12.05 -4.72
CA ALA A 320 -20.27 -13.27 -5.48
C ALA A 320 -20.84 -12.99 -6.88
N MET A 321 -21.79 -12.05 -7.00
CA MET A 321 -22.29 -11.59 -8.30
C MET A 321 -21.19 -10.94 -9.15
N ALA A 322 -20.40 -10.06 -8.53
CA ALA A 322 -19.35 -9.30 -9.19
C ALA A 322 -18.17 -10.18 -9.62
N SER A 323 -17.91 -11.29 -8.92
CA SER A 323 -16.79 -12.21 -9.18
C SER A 323 -16.79 -12.85 -10.57
N ARG A 324 -17.96 -12.90 -11.22
CA ARG A 324 -18.10 -13.38 -12.61
C ARG A 324 -17.50 -12.43 -13.66
N TYR A 325 -17.27 -11.19 -13.27
CA TYR A 325 -16.84 -10.11 -14.16
C TYR A 325 -15.61 -9.41 -13.56
N PRO A 326 -14.39 -9.88 -13.78
CA PRO A 326 -13.19 -9.24 -13.25
C PRO A 326 -13.12 -7.76 -13.64
N GLY A 327 -12.69 -6.91 -12.70
CA GLY A 327 -12.73 -5.46 -12.87
C GLY A 327 -14.04 -4.81 -12.42
N SER A 328 -14.96 -5.59 -11.87
CA SER A 328 -16.25 -5.12 -11.35
C SER A 328 -16.13 -4.40 -10.02
N LYS A 329 -17.16 -3.66 -9.67
CA LYS A 329 -17.21 -2.81 -8.48
C LYS A 329 -18.44 -3.08 -7.64
N VAL A 330 -18.26 -3.08 -6.33
CA VAL A 330 -19.34 -3.06 -5.35
C VAL A 330 -19.29 -1.72 -4.61
N ILE A 331 -20.39 -1.00 -4.58
CA ILE A 331 -20.54 0.24 -3.82
C ILE A 331 -21.50 -0.06 -2.67
N LEU A 332 -20.93 -0.24 -1.48
CA LEU A 332 -21.64 -0.57 -0.25
C LEU A 332 -22.01 0.73 0.48
N CYS A 333 -23.29 0.97 0.67
CA CYS A 333 -23.82 2.12 1.40
C CYS A 333 -24.55 1.64 2.65
N THR A 334 -24.13 2.09 3.83
CA THR A 334 -24.74 1.72 5.13
C THR A 334 -24.64 2.86 6.14
N ASP A 335 -25.52 2.88 7.13
CA ASP A 335 -25.48 3.82 8.25
C ASP A 335 -25.41 3.14 9.62
N GLY A 336 -25.28 1.80 9.64
CA GLY A 336 -25.32 1.02 10.86
C GLY A 336 -24.30 -0.12 10.93
N ARG A 337 -24.23 -0.73 12.11
CA ARG A 337 -23.47 -1.96 12.35
C ARG A 337 -24.25 -3.17 11.83
N ALA A 338 -23.53 -4.15 11.31
CA ALA A 338 -24.12 -5.46 11.06
C ALA A 338 -24.58 -6.09 12.38
N ASN A 339 -25.86 -6.39 12.47
CA ASN A 339 -26.49 -6.96 13.67
C ASN A 339 -27.25 -8.26 13.42
N ILE A 340 -27.21 -8.76 12.19
CA ILE A 340 -27.77 -10.06 11.79
C ILE A 340 -26.87 -10.75 10.76
N GLY A 341 -26.72 -12.06 10.89
CA GLY A 341 -26.10 -12.94 9.90
C GLY A 341 -24.58 -12.96 9.94
N LEU A 342 -23.97 -13.42 8.85
CA LEU A 342 -22.52 -13.49 8.73
C LEU A 342 -21.87 -12.11 8.95
N GLY A 343 -20.79 -12.09 9.74
CA GLY A 343 -20.08 -10.83 10.02
C GLY A 343 -20.79 -9.91 11.00
N GLU A 344 -21.75 -10.42 11.78
CA GLU A 344 -22.42 -9.69 12.86
C GLU A 344 -21.42 -9.05 13.84
N MET A 345 -21.68 -7.83 14.26
CA MET A 345 -20.85 -7.03 15.13
C MET A 345 -21.53 -6.83 16.48
N GLU A 346 -21.10 -7.56 17.51
CA GLU A 346 -21.62 -7.43 18.86
C GLU A 346 -21.47 -6.00 19.40
N GLN A 347 -22.49 -5.53 20.13
CA GLN A 347 -22.48 -4.18 20.71
C GLN A 347 -21.59 -4.07 21.96
N ILE A 348 -21.27 -5.18 22.62
CA ILE A 348 -20.48 -5.22 23.85
C ILE A 348 -19.39 -6.28 23.69
N PRO A 349 -18.11 -5.96 23.99
CA PRO A 349 -17.08 -6.98 24.05
C PRO A 349 -17.35 -7.85 25.30
N SER A 350 -18.10 -8.94 25.13
CA SER A 350 -18.18 -9.96 26.16
C SER A 350 -16.84 -10.70 26.22
N LEU A 351 -16.45 -11.19 27.39
CA LEU A 351 -15.22 -12.00 27.61
C LEU A 351 -15.16 -13.25 26.73
N SER A 352 -16.22 -13.53 25.99
CA SER A 352 -16.38 -14.62 25.03
C SER A 352 -16.51 -14.15 23.57
N SER A 353 -16.16 -12.89 23.25
CA SER A 353 -16.25 -12.39 21.88
C SER A 353 -15.41 -13.25 20.94
N SER A 354 -16.11 -13.99 20.09
CA SER A 354 -15.53 -14.81 19.04
C SER A 354 -14.65 -13.93 18.14
N PRO A 355 -13.39 -14.27 17.87
CA PRO A 355 -12.52 -13.54 16.94
C PRO A 355 -12.99 -13.65 15.48
N LEU A 356 -14.21 -14.11 15.21
CA LEU A 356 -14.72 -14.47 13.89
C LEU A 356 -15.11 -13.28 13.02
N THR A 357 -15.58 -12.16 13.63
CA THR A 357 -16.09 -11.00 12.87
C THR A 357 -15.02 -10.29 12.05
N PRO A 358 -13.85 -9.91 12.60
CA PRO A 358 -12.76 -9.33 11.80
C PRO A 358 -12.21 -10.31 10.76
N TYR A 359 -12.32 -11.62 11.03
CA TYR A 359 -11.88 -12.67 10.12
C TYR A 359 -12.80 -12.76 8.88
N PHE A 360 -14.13 -12.67 9.06
CA PHE A 360 -15.08 -12.69 7.95
C PHE A 360 -14.82 -11.58 6.92
N TYR A 361 -14.73 -10.31 7.35
CA TYR A 361 -14.49 -9.21 6.43
C TYR A 361 -13.12 -9.27 5.76
N ARG A 362 -12.11 -9.82 6.44
CA ARG A 362 -10.78 -10.07 5.85
C ARG A 362 -10.85 -11.14 4.76
N GLN A 363 -11.51 -12.27 5.03
CA GLN A 363 -11.69 -13.34 4.05
C GLN A 363 -12.47 -12.85 2.82
N LEU A 364 -13.56 -12.12 3.04
CA LEU A 364 -14.36 -11.57 1.96
C LEU A 364 -13.56 -10.59 1.10
N ALA A 365 -12.76 -9.73 1.72
CA ALA A 365 -11.87 -8.81 1.01
C ALA A 365 -10.84 -9.57 0.16
N GLN A 366 -10.22 -10.61 0.70
CA GLN A 366 -9.27 -11.44 -0.04
C GLN A 366 -9.93 -12.15 -1.23
N ARG A 367 -11.13 -12.70 -1.02
CA ARG A 367 -11.90 -13.34 -2.10
C ARG A 367 -12.26 -12.35 -3.21
N ALA A 368 -12.60 -11.11 -2.84
CA ALA A 368 -12.87 -10.04 -3.81
C ALA A 368 -11.61 -9.68 -4.63
N VAL A 369 -10.45 -9.58 -3.99
CA VAL A 369 -9.16 -9.35 -4.69
C VAL A 369 -8.87 -10.45 -5.70
N GLU A 370 -8.97 -11.73 -5.29
CA GLU A 370 -8.75 -12.90 -6.15
C GLU A 370 -9.67 -12.89 -7.38
N SER A 371 -10.90 -12.38 -7.20
CA SER A 371 -11.89 -12.24 -8.29
C SER A 371 -11.76 -10.94 -9.08
N GLY A 372 -10.80 -10.07 -8.76
CA GLY A 372 -10.64 -8.77 -9.42
C GLY A 372 -11.78 -7.78 -9.13
N VAL A 373 -12.45 -7.89 -7.98
CA VAL A 373 -13.57 -7.03 -7.57
C VAL A 373 -13.07 -5.92 -6.65
N ILE A 374 -13.47 -4.68 -6.90
CA ILE A 374 -13.22 -3.52 -6.02
C ILE A 374 -14.46 -3.23 -5.18
N ILE A 375 -14.30 -3.02 -3.87
CA ILE A 375 -15.37 -2.66 -2.96
C ILE A 375 -15.13 -1.24 -2.44
N SER A 376 -16.09 -0.34 -2.63
CA SER A 376 -16.09 0.99 -2.00
C SER A 376 -17.13 1.03 -0.90
N VAL A 377 -16.78 1.62 0.26
CA VAL A 377 -17.64 1.71 1.44
C VAL A 377 -18.02 3.17 1.68
N MET A 378 -19.30 3.45 1.75
CA MET A 378 -19.89 4.75 2.05
C MET A 378 -20.69 4.63 3.36
N THR A 379 -20.31 5.41 4.38
CA THR A 379 -21.03 5.49 5.66
C THR A 379 -21.47 6.92 5.90
N PHE A 380 -22.51 7.12 6.72
CA PHE A 380 -23.04 8.46 7.00
C PHE A 380 -22.35 9.12 8.19
N GLU A 381 -22.30 10.46 8.17
CA GLU A 381 -21.83 11.26 9.31
C GLU A 381 -22.71 11.03 10.54
N GLY A 382 -22.06 10.96 11.72
CA GLY A 382 -22.76 10.78 13.01
C GLY A 382 -23.26 9.35 13.28
N THR A 383 -22.82 8.36 12.49
CA THR A 383 -23.10 6.94 12.70
C THR A 383 -21.89 6.20 13.26
N ASP A 384 -22.12 4.99 13.76
CA ASP A 384 -21.07 4.05 14.14
C ASP A 384 -21.30 2.73 13.38
N CYS A 385 -20.55 2.57 12.30
CA CYS A 385 -20.59 1.41 11.42
C CYS A 385 -19.45 0.41 11.69
N ARG A 386 -18.62 0.65 12.71
CA ARG A 386 -17.36 -0.06 12.93
C ARG A 386 -16.49 -0.05 11.68
N LEU A 387 -16.23 1.14 11.17
CA LEU A 387 -15.48 1.34 9.92
C LEU A 387 -14.06 0.73 9.98
N ALA A 388 -13.49 0.55 11.17
CA ALA A 388 -12.24 -0.20 11.35
C ALA A 388 -12.31 -1.63 10.80
N ASP A 389 -13.48 -2.27 10.83
CA ASP A 389 -13.69 -3.63 10.34
C ASP A 389 -14.17 -3.64 8.88
N ILE A 390 -15.29 -2.98 8.56
CA ILE A 390 -15.84 -2.99 7.19
C ILE A 390 -14.97 -2.24 6.18
N GLY A 391 -14.22 -1.24 6.64
CA GLY A 391 -13.28 -0.50 5.79
C GLY A 391 -12.17 -1.36 5.20
N ARG A 392 -11.87 -2.52 5.82
CA ARG A 392 -10.94 -3.52 5.26
C ARG A 392 -11.36 -4.01 3.88
N LEU A 393 -12.69 -4.11 3.63
CA LEU A 393 -13.21 -4.46 2.32
C LEU A 393 -12.69 -3.52 1.23
N ALA A 394 -12.76 -2.22 1.49
CA ALA A 394 -12.29 -1.22 0.54
C ALA A 394 -10.76 -1.08 0.53
N ASP A 395 -10.12 -1.13 1.70
CA ASP A 395 -8.65 -1.00 1.82
C ASP A 395 -7.92 -2.09 1.04
N THR A 396 -8.31 -3.35 1.25
CA THR A 396 -7.68 -4.50 0.61
C THR A 396 -7.95 -4.57 -0.89
N THR A 397 -9.17 -4.20 -1.33
CA THR A 397 -9.57 -4.31 -2.74
C THR A 397 -9.23 -3.09 -3.60
N GLY A 398 -8.66 -2.03 -3.03
CA GLY A 398 -8.32 -0.80 -3.75
C GLY A 398 -9.50 0.18 -3.93
N GLY A 399 -10.64 -0.03 -3.26
CA GLY A 399 -11.81 0.85 -3.32
C GLY A 399 -11.74 2.06 -2.38
N ARG A 400 -12.77 2.87 -2.32
CA ARG A 400 -12.86 4.10 -1.51
C ARG A 400 -13.53 3.86 -0.17
N ILE A 401 -13.13 4.63 0.83
CA ILE A 401 -13.76 4.67 2.16
C ILE A 401 -14.16 6.11 2.43
N ASN A 402 -15.45 6.37 2.48
CA ASN A 402 -15.99 7.71 2.69
C ASN A 402 -17.04 7.74 3.79
N ILE A 403 -16.96 8.74 4.67
CA ILE A 403 -18.06 9.16 5.53
C ILE A 403 -18.71 10.33 4.81
N VAL A 404 -19.99 10.18 4.45
CA VAL A 404 -20.71 11.11 3.59
C VAL A 404 -21.86 11.80 4.34
N SER A 405 -22.17 13.02 3.94
CA SER A 405 -23.42 13.69 4.26
C SER A 405 -24.43 13.51 3.12
N ILE A 406 -25.70 13.83 3.35
CA ILE A 406 -26.73 13.84 2.28
C ILE A 406 -26.31 14.75 1.11
N GLY A 407 -25.59 15.86 1.40
CA GLY A 407 -25.10 16.77 0.37
C GLY A 407 -23.93 16.25 -0.47
N THR A 408 -23.14 15.30 0.04
CA THR A 408 -21.93 14.79 -0.62
C THR A 408 -22.09 13.39 -1.21
N VAL A 409 -23.08 12.61 -0.75
CA VAL A 409 -23.24 11.19 -1.12
C VAL A 409 -23.34 10.97 -2.63
N ALA A 410 -24.05 11.84 -3.36
CA ALA A 410 -24.17 11.71 -4.81
C ALA A 410 -22.84 11.87 -5.55
N THR A 411 -21.99 12.79 -5.10
CA THR A 411 -20.66 13.01 -5.68
C THR A 411 -19.74 11.82 -5.42
N GLU A 412 -19.78 11.27 -4.21
CA GLU A 412 -18.91 10.16 -3.81
C GLU A 412 -19.34 8.84 -4.48
N ILE A 413 -20.62 8.53 -4.55
CA ILE A 413 -21.13 7.35 -5.27
C ILE A 413 -20.80 7.44 -6.76
N ARG A 414 -21.03 8.60 -7.38
CA ARG A 414 -20.67 8.82 -8.78
C ARG A 414 -19.16 8.62 -9.01
N SER A 415 -18.33 9.20 -8.16
CA SER A 415 -16.87 9.07 -8.25
C SER A 415 -16.44 7.61 -8.12
N ALA A 416 -16.94 6.88 -7.12
CA ALA A 416 -16.62 5.46 -6.93
C ALA A 416 -17.08 4.58 -8.09
N SER A 417 -18.28 4.86 -8.67
CA SER A 417 -18.80 4.10 -9.82
C SER A 417 -18.00 4.33 -11.11
N MET A 418 -17.38 5.51 -11.26
CA MET A 418 -16.66 5.92 -12.46
C MET A 418 -15.15 5.69 -12.39
N ASP A 419 -14.58 5.40 -11.21
CA ASP A 419 -13.14 5.16 -11.09
C ASP A 419 -12.67 4.04 -12.02
N ASN A 420 -11.61 4.30 -12.75
CA ASN A 420 -11.05 3.32 -13.66
C ASN A 420 -9.95 2.50 -12.96
N ILE A 421 -10.10 1.18 -13.04
CA ILE A 421 -9.02 0.25 -12.71
C ILE A 421 -7.97 0.35 -13.81
N LEU A 422 -6.71 0.50 -13.43
CA LEU A 422 -5.59 0.54 -14.36
C LEU A 422 -5.01 -0.85 -14.60
N ALA A 423 -4.96 -1.67 -13.54
CA ALA A 423 -4.45 -3.03 -13.57
C ALA A 423 -5.09 -3.89 -12.47
N THR A 424 -5.13 -5.21 -12.68
CA THR A 424 -5.65 -6.20 -11.72
C THR A 424 -4.59 -7.25 -11.41
N GLY A 425 -4.74 -7.91 -10.25
CA GLY A 425 -3.81 -8.97 -9.82
C GLY A 425 -2.37 -8.48 -9.70
N VAL A 426 -2.17 -7.22 -9.30
CA VAL A 426 -0.85 -6.60 -9.23
C VAL A 426 -0.08 -7.16 -8.05
N THR A 427 1.11 -7.69 -8.33
CA THR A 427 2.09 -8.09 -7.33
C THR A 427 3.38 -7.30 -7.53
N ALA A 428 3.97 -6.83 -6.44
CA ALA A 428 5.24 -6.14 -6.42
C ALA A 428 6.28 -6.96 -5.66
N THR A 429 7.37 -7.32 -6.32
CA THR A 429 8.52 -7.96 -5.67
C THR A 429 9.67 -6.97 -5.65
N LEU A 430 10.12 -6.58 -4.46
CA LEU A 430 11.33 -5.78 -4.28
C LEU A 430 12.48 -6.69 -3.85
N LEU A 431 13.54 -6.71 -4.66
CA LEU A 431 14.77 -7.45 -4.37
C LEU A 431 15.90 -6.46 -4.03
N ALA A 432 16.68 -6.81 -3.03
CA ALA A 432 17.89 -6.13 -2.61
C ALA A 432 19.05 -7.13 -2.48
N PRO A 433 20.31 -6.71 -2.29
CA PRO A 433 21.41 -7.63 -2.03
C PRO A 433 21.23 -8.41 -0.72
N GLU A 434 21.80 -9.62 -0.66
CA GLU A 434 21.91 -10.37 0.58
C GLU A 434 22.64 -9.51 1.64
N GLY A 435 22.04 -9.35 2.82
CA GLY A 435 22.46 -8.42 3.87
C GLY A 435 21.54 -7.19 4.04
N VAL A 436 20.64 -6.92 3.10
CA VAL A 436 19.49 -6.00 3.31
C VAL A 436 18.31 -6.78 3.85
N TYR A 437 17.48 -6.14 4.68
CA TYR A 437 16.21 -6.70 5.16
C TYR A 437 15.14 -5.60 5.22
N PHE A 438 13.87 -6.00 5.36
CA PHE A 438 12.74 -5.09 5.39
C PHE A 438 12.11 -5.08 6.80
N PRO A 439 12.37 -4.05 7.62
CA PRO A 439 11.72 -3.90 8.93
C PRO A 439 10.19 -3.81 8.78
N PHE A 440 9.47 -4.34 9.76
CA PHE A 440 7.99 -4.40 9.79
C PHE A 440 7.35 -5.37 8.80
N GLU A 441 8.14 -6.16 8.07
CA GLU A 441 7.66 -7.24 7.22
C GLU A 441 7.83 -8.59 7.91
N ASP A 442 7.01 -9.59 7.52
CA ASP A 442 6.99 -10.91 8.16
C ASP A 442 8.29 -11.71 7.92
N GLU A 443 9.01 -11.42 6.84
CA GLU A 443 10.23 -12.13 6.47
C GLU A 443 11.47 -11.25 6.64
N TYR A 444 12.39 -11.67 7.52
CA TYR A 444 13.71 -11.04 7.71
C TYR A 444 14.70 -11.42 6.59
N ASN A 445 14.35 -11.08 5.37
CA ASN A 445 15.06 -11.50 4.17
C ASN A 445 15.24 -10.30 3.18
N HIS A 446 16.03 -10.51 2.13
CA HIS A 446 16.39 -9.48 1.14
C HIS A 446 15.40 -9.40 -0.05
N LYS A 447 14.32 -10.15 0.02
CA LYS A 447 13.25 -10.17 -0.99
C LYS A 447 11.91 -9.97 -0.30
N LEU A 448 11.16 -8.97 -0.75
CA LEU A 448 9.83 -8.65 -0.27
C LEU A 448 8.81 -8.83 -1.39
N LEU A 449 7.78 -9.63 -1.16
CA LEU A 449 6.62 -9.78 -2.04
C LEU A 449 5.43 -9.04 -1.42
N ARG A 450 4.81 -8.16 -2.19
CA ARG A 450 3.56 -7.46 -1.83
C ARG A 450 2.47 -7.80 -2.83
N GLU A 451 1.39 -8.38 -2.35
CA GLU A 451 0.16 -8.54 -3.11
C GLU A 451 -0.65 -7.25 -3.02
N ILE A 452 -0.75 -6.52 -4.13
CA ILE A 452 -1.42 -5.21 -4.18
C ILE A 452 -2.87 -5.37 -4.66
N GLY A 453 -3.12 -6.37 -5.52
CA GLY A 453 -4.44 -6.64 -6.07
C GLY A 453 -4.82 -5.65 -7.18
N ASN A 454 -5.92 -4.93 -6.99
CA ASN A 454 -6.42 -3.98 -8.00
C ASN A 454 -5.79 -2.60 -7.81
N VAL A 455 -5.36 -1.99 -8.90
CA VAL A 455 -4.67 -0.69 -8.89
C VAL A 455 -5.49 0.36 -9.61
N THR A 456 -5.71 1.47 -8.92
CA THR A 456 -6.32 2.70 -9.43
C THR A 456 -5.28 3.81 -9.52
N LYS A 457 -5.63 4.92 -10.17
CA LYS A 457 -4.73 6.08 -10.32
C LYS A 457 -4.32 6.65 -8.96
N GLY A 458 -3.01 6.94 -8.81
CA GLY A 458 -2.45 7.59 -7.64
C GLY A 458 -2.17 6.64 -6.47
N LEU A 459 -2.22 5.31 -6.68
CA LEU A 459 -1.78 4.36 -5.68
C LEU A 459 -0.26 4.37 -5.58
N GLU A 460 0.24 4.72 -4.41
CA GLU A 460 1.65 4.75 -4.04
C GLU A 460 1.86 3.89 -2.80
N ILE A 461 2.88 3.04 -2.80
CA ILE A 461 3.29 2.24 -1.65
C ILE A 461 4.72 2.60 -1.27
N THR A 462 5.01 2.59 0.03
CA THR A 462 6.36 2.82 0.53
C THR A 462 6.87 1.61 1.28
N ILE A 463 8.16 1.35 1.15
CA ILE A 463 8.84 0.21 1.78
C ILE A 463 10.09 0.73 2.47
N GLN A 464 10.23 0.40 3.75
CA GLN A 464 11.42 0.67 4.53
C GLN A 464 12.37 -0.52 4.45
N PHE A 465 13.67 -0.25 4.35
CA PHE A 465 14.70 -1.28 4.38
C PHE A 465 15.85 -0.90 5.32
N ALA A 466 16.65 -1.88 5.70
CA ALA A 466 17.82 -1.67 6.53
C ALA A 466 18.93 -2.66 6.16
N VAL A 467 20.16 -2.35 6.58
CA VAL A 467 21.33 -3.22 6.38
C VAL A 467 21.60 -3.99 7.66
N LYS A 468 21.81 -5.30 7.55
CA LYS A 468 22.21 -6.15 8.68
C LYS A 468 23.60 -5.75 9.16
N PRO A 469 23.82 -5.66 10.47
CA PRO A 469 25.09 -5.16 11.04
C PRO A 469 26.34 -5.87 10.50
N GLU A 470 26.28 -7.18 10.29
CA GLU A 470 27.37 -8.00 9.76
C GLU A 470 27.76 -7.69 8.31
N PHE A 471 26.88 -7.04 7.54
CA PHE A 471 27.14 -6.65 6.16
C PHE A 471 27.59 -5.18 6.01
N THR A 472 27.58 -4.39 7.08
CA THR A 472 27.89 -2.95 7.04
C THR A 472 29.26 -2.69 6.42
N GLU A 473 30.32 -3.35 6.91
CA GLU A 473 31.68 -3.16 6.41
C GLU A 473 31.82 -3.62 4.94
N VAL A 474 31.18 -4.74 4.59
CA VAL A 474 31.20 -5.28 3.22
C VAL A 474 30.52 -4.32 2.23
N PHE A 475 29.42 -3.68 2.65
CA PHE A 475 28.70 -2.76 1.78
C PHE A 475 29.39 -1.41 1.66
N LEU A 476 30.04 -0.92 2.70
CA LEU A 476 30.83 0.31 2.65
C LEU A 476 32.06 0.22 1.76
N GLN A 477 32.53 -1.02 1.43
CA GLN A 477 33.58 -1.26 0.44
C GLN A 477 33.06 -1.29 -1.01
N LYS A 478 31.73 -1.26 -1.22
CA LYS A 478 31.12 -1.22 -2.54
C LYS A 478 30.71 0.21 -2.88
N ASP A 479 30.90 0.61 -4.12
CA ASP A 479 30.46 1.94 -4.59
C ASP A 479 28.94 2.07 -4.62
N THR A 480 28.24 0.98 -5.00
CA THR A 480 26.78 0.97 -5.16
C THR A 480 26.17 -0.38 -4.80
N LEU A 481 24.90 -0.36 -4.40
CA LEU A 481 24.05 -1.54 -4.19
C LEU A 481 22.91 -1.57 -5.20
N PRO A 482 22.60 -2.72 -5.81
CA PRO A 482 21.47 -2.87 -6.73
C PRO A 482 20.15 -3.10 -5.96
N PHE A 483 19.08 -2.48 -6.45
CA PHE A 483 17.70 -2.75 -6.07
C PHE A 483 16.89 -3.05 -7.31
N GLN A 484 16.01 -4.04 -7.26
CA GLN A 484 15.15 -4.39 -8.38
C GLN A 484 13.70 -4.54 -7.96
N LEU A 485 12.83 -3.81 -8.63
CA LEU A 485 11.38 -3.94 -8.53
C LEU A 485 10.88 -4.77 -9.71
N GLN A 486 10.16 -5.84 -9.42
CA GLN A 486 9.42 -6.61 -10.42
C GLN A 486 7.92 -6.43 -10.14
N LEU A 487 7.18 -5.84 -11.09
CA LEU A 487 5.73 -5.72 -11.05
C LEU A 487 5.13 -6.71 -12.04
N SER A 488 4.30 -7.63 -11.55
CA SER A 488 3.52 -8.54 -12.39
C SER A 488 2.04 -8.18 -12.23
N PHE A 489 1.32 -8.05 -13.34
CA PHE A 489 -0.07 -7.61 -13.34
C PHE A 489 -0.77 -7.95 -14.66
N LYS A 490 -2.09 -7.83 -14.67
CA LYS A 490 -2.91 -7.80 -15.88
C LYS A 490 -3.32 -6.36 -16.18
N THR A 491 -3.15 -5.95 -17.43
CA THR A 491 -3.61 -4.63 -17.90
C THR A 491 -5.14 -4.59 -17.93
N ARG A 492 -5.68 -3.43 -18.26
CA ARG A 492 -7.12 -3.27 -18.50
C ARG A 492 -7.64 -4.20 -19.60
N ASP A 493 -6.83 -4.49 -20.60
CA ASP A 493 -7.16 -5.39 -21.72
C ASP A 493 -6.80 -6.85 -21.42
N GLN A 494 -6.62 -7.19 -20.13
CA GLN A 494 -6.26 -8.52 -19.59
C GLN A 494 -4.89 -9.05 -20.05
N GLU A 495 -4.06 -8.21 -20.68
CA GLU A 495 -2.69 -8.60 -21.03
C GLU A 495 -1.84 -8.80 -19.78
N LYS A 496 -1.16 -9.93 -19.71
CA LYS A 496 -0.18 -10.20 -18.64
C LYS A 496 1.10 -9.41 -18.90
N VAL A 497 1.50 -8.61 -17.96
CA VAL A 497 2.71 -7.79 -18.02
C VAL A 497 3.62 -8.07 -16.84
N THR A 498 4.93 -8.16 -17.12
CA THR A 498 5.95 -8.08 -16.08
C THR A 498 6.85 -6.88 -16.37
N ARG A 499 6.91 -5.91 -15.46
CA ARG A 499 7.81 -4.76 -15.53
C ARG A 499 8.94 -4.93 -14.55
N VAL A 500 10.17 -4.78 -15.01
CA VAL A 500 11.39 -4.90 -14.22
C VAL A 500 12.11 -3.56 -14.21
N ILE A 501 12.30 -3.00 -13.02
CA ILE A 501 13.02 -1.74 -12.82
C ILE A 501 14.21 -2.05 -11.91
N THR A 502 15.42 -1.81 -12.41
CA THR A 502 16.65 -2.01 -11.62
C THR A 502 17.35 -0.67 -11.42
N GLU A 503 17.78 -0.40 -10.20
CA GLU A 503 18.45 0.84 -9.83
C GLU A 503 19.65 0.55 -8.94
N ARG A 504 20.81 1.20 -9.22
CA ARG A 504 22.01 1.14 -8.38
C ARG A 504 22.08 2.39 -7.51
N ARG A 505 22.22 2.18 -6.20
CA ARG A 505 22.27 3.26 -5.21
C ARG A 505 23.65 3.31 -4.54
N PRO A 506 24.28 4.48 -4.45
CA PRO A 506 25.52 4.65 -3.70
C PRO A 506 25.31 4.38 -2.21
N VAL A 507 26.36 4.03 -1.50
CA VAL A 507 26.33 3.69 -0.08
C VAL A 507 26.99 4.78 0.77
N THR A 508 26.55 4.92 2.01
CA THR A 508 27.14 5.85 2.98
C THR A 508 26.91 5.39 4.42
N THR A 509 27.59 6.03 5.35
CA THR A 509 27.26 5.96 6.77
C THR A 509 26.24 7.05 7.15
N TYR A 510 25.62 6.93 8.30
CA TYR A 510 24.65 7.92 8.80
C TYR A 510 25.27 9.33 8.91
N SER A 511 26.51 9.43 9.37
CA SER A 511 27.28 10.68 9.44
C SER A 511 27.60 11.32 8.09
N GLY A 512 27.43 10.59 7.00
CA GLY A 512 27.62 11.08 5.63
C GLY A 512 26.39 11.78 5.04
N ILE A 513 25.23 11.73 5.73
CA ILE A 513 23.98 12.33 5.24
C ILE A 513 23.96 13.83 5.53
N TRP A 514 23.32 14.58 4.65
CA TRP A 514 23.03 16.00 4.81
C TRP A 514 21.59 16.31 4.37
N ALA A 515 21.02 17.40 4.89
CA ALA A 515 19.59 17.72 4.71
C ALA A 515 19.12 17.75 3.24
N GLY A 516 19.99 18.19 2.32
CA GLY A 516 19.67 18.24 0.88
C GLY A 516 19.68 16.88 0.18
N SER A 517 20.20 15.82 0.82
CA SER A 517 20.20 14.46 0.28
C SER A 517 18.91 13.69 0.57
N LEU A 518 17.98 14.30 1.34
CA LEU A 518 16.74 13.68 1.77
C LEU A 518 15.52 14.21 1.01
N ASN A 519 14.67 13.30 0.57
CA ASN A 519 13.35 13.59 0.02
C ASN A 519 12.30 13.49 1.14
N MET A 520 11.94 14.63 1.71
CA MET A 520 11.00 14.71 2.82
C MET A 520 9.57 14.33 2.42
N ALA A 521 9.20 14.45 1.15
CA ALA A 521 7.87 14.02 0.68
C ALA A 521 7.73 12.50 0.78
N VAL A 522 8.75 11.75 0.34
CA VAL A 522 8.77 10.27 0.46
C VAL A 522 8.77 9.82 1.92
N LEU A 523 9.57 10.47 2.79
CA LEU A 523 9.58 10.17 4.22
C LEU A 523 8.23 10.44 4.88
N GLY A 524 7.56 11.53 4.49
CA GLY A 524 6.25 11.89 5.01
C GLY A 524 5.15 10.90 4.61
N VAL A 525 5.11 10.51 3.34
CA VAL A 525 4.19 9.47 2.84
C VAL A 525 4.43 8.15 3.57
N HIS A 526 5.70 7.76 3.73
CA HIS A 526 6.05 6.55 4.46
C HIS A 526 5.61 6.60 5.92
N CYS A 527 5.90 7.68 6.62
CA CYS A 527 5.49 7.85 8.02
C CYS A 527 3.97 7.71 8.17
N ALA A 528 3.19 8.35 7.29
CA ALA A 528 1.74 8.25 7.30
C ALA A 528 1.25 6.81 7.06
N GLN A 529 1.78 6.14 6.03
CA GLN A 529 1.38 4.76 5.69
C GLN A 529 1.78 3.76 6.80
N LEU A 530 3.01 3.82 7.30
CA LEU A 530 3.52 2.91 8.33
C LEU A 530 2.78 3.11 9.67
N CYS A 531 2.68 4.35 10.15
CA CYS A 531 2.02 4.62 11.44
C CYS A 531 0.54 4.24 11.40
N ALA A 532 -0.15 4.51 10.28
CA ALA A 532 -1.54 4.10 10.12
C ALA A 532 -1.69 2.57 10.11
N SER A 533 -0.81 1.84 9.42
CA SER A 533 -0.83 0.37 9.41
C SER A 533 -0.59 -0.20 10.80
N LEU A 534 0.46 0.25 11.50
CA LEU A 534 0.78 -0.19 12.86
C LEU A 534 -0.37 0.09 13.84
N THR A 535 -1.00 1.26 13.75
CA THR A 535 -2.15 1.62 14.59
C THR A 535 -3.34 0.71 14.34
N MET A 536 -3.66 0.43 13.07
CA MET A 536 -4.76 -0.46 12.70
C MET A 536 -4.51 -1.94 13.07
N GLU A 537 -3.25 -2.33 13.25
CA GLU A 537 -2.82 -3.63 13.77
C GLU A 537 -2.79 -3.70 15.30
N GLY A 538 -3.08 -2.59 15.99
CA GLY A 538 -3.01 -2.50 17.45
C GLY A 538 -1.60 -2.24 18.02
N ARG A 539 -0.59 -2.03 17.17
CA ARG A 539 0.81 -1.75 17.51
C ARG A 539 1.05 -0.25 17.76
N VAL A 540 0.18 0.38 18.55
CA VAL A 540 0.15 1.83 18.76
C VAL A 540 1.46 2.40 19.31
N GLN A 541 2.11 1.70 20.24
CA GLN A 541 3.39 2.13 20.83
C GLN A 541 4.52 2.18 19.81
N GLU A 542 4.51 1.27 18.83
CA GLU A 542 5.48 1.28 17.74
C GLU A 542 5.21 2.43 16.77
N ALA A 543 3.93 2.67 16.46
CA ALA A 543 3.53 3.83 15.66
C ALA A 543 3.99 5.15 16.31
N GLN A 544 3.80 5.31 17.62
CA GLN A 544 4.26 6.49 18.38
C GLN A 544 5.78 6.66 18.34
N ARG A 545 6.55 5.57 18.49
CA ARG A 545 8.03 5.62 18.38
C ARG A 545 8.48 6.08 16.99
N GLN A 546 7.91 5.50 15.94
CA GLN A 546 8.22 5.89 14.56
C GLN A 546 7.83 7.35 14.28
N LEU A 547 6.68 7.77 14.75
CA LEU A 547 6.19 9.13 14.62
C LEU A 547 7.13 10.14 15.29
N LYS A 548 7.57 9.86 16.53
CA LYS A 548 8.51 10.70 17.26
C LYS A 548 9.86 10.80 16.55
N ALA A 549 10.41 9.67 16.10
CA ALA A 549 11.67 9.66 15.35
C ALA A 549 11.61 10.54 14.10
N GLN A 550 10.49 10.48 13.38
CA GLN A 550 10.27 11.32 12.20
C GLN A 550 10.06 12.80 12.53
N GLN A 551 9.39 13.13 13.64
CA GLN A 551 9.27 14.52 14.12
C GLN A 551 10.65 15.11 14.44
N ASP A 552 11.51 14.36 15.12
CA ASP A 552 12.85 14.80 15.48
C ASP A 552 13.72 15.04 14.21
N LEU A 553 13.63 14.13 13.23
CA LEU A 553 14.29 14.32 11.93
C LEU A 553 13.79 15.59 11.22
N HIS A 554 12.46 15.77 11.15
CA HIS A 554 11.86 16.95 10.53
C HIS A 554 12.31 18.27 11.21
N ASN A 555 12.34 18.27 12.54
CA ASN A 555 12.80 19.42 13.32
C ASN A 555 14.29 19.73 13.09
N GLN A 556 15.13 18.73 12.90
CA GLN A 556 16.55 18.92 12.58
C GLN A 556 16.74 19.51 11.18
N ILE A 557 16.00 18.96 10.19
CA ILE A 557 16.09 19.45 8.81
C ILE A 557 15.57 20.88 8.68
N SER A 558 14.46 21.22 9.37
CA SER A 558 13.87 22.56 9.35
C SER A 558 14.81 23.64 9.90
N LYS A 559 15.72 23.27 10.83
CA LYS A 559 16.78 24.17 11.32
C LYS A 559 17.90 24.41 10.31
N GLN A 560 18.12 23.46 9.40
CA GLN A 560 19.23 23.49 8.44
C GLN A 560 18.84 24.10 7.08
N ARG A 561 17.59 23.97 6.67
CA ARG A 561 17.05 24.54 5.43
C ARG A 561 15.56 24.88 5.54
N PRO A 562 15.08 25.85 4.73
CA PRO A 562 13.66 26.13 4.63
C PRO A 562 12.88 24.89 4.14
N ILE A 563 11.74 24.62 4.77
CA ILE A 563 10.83 23.55 4.35
C ILE A 563 10.00 24.04 3.17
N GLN A 564 9.98 23.28 2.09
CA GLN A 564 9.17 23.59 0.91
C GLN A 564 7.68 23.38 1.20
N LYS A 565 6.80 23.98 0.38
CA LYS A 565 5.35 23.90 0.59
C LYS A 565 4.83 22.44 0.54
N GLU A 566 5.39 21.62 -0.32
CA GLU A 566 5.09 20.19 -0.43
C GLU A 566 5.45 19.43 0.86
N GLU A 567 6.51 19.84 1.52
CA GLU A 567 6.97 19.26 2.79
C GLU A 567 6.15 19.74 4.00
N SER A 568 5.44 20.86 3.91
CA SER A 568 4.57 21.35 4.98
C SER A 568 3.35 20.46 5.22
N ILE A 569 2.95 19.68 4.23
CA ILE A 569 1.87 18.68 4.32
C ILE A 569 2.29 17.56 5.27
N TYR A 570 3.56 17.22 5.27
CA TYR A 570 4.17 16.28 6.19
C TYR A 570 3.96 16.64 7.67
N GLY A 571 4.17 17.90 8.02
CA GLY A 571 3.90 18.40 9.39
C GLY A 571 2.45 18.19 9.81
N ASN A 572 1.48 18.47 8.91
CA ASN A 572 0.07 18.25 9.19
C ASN A 572 -0.28 16.75 9.42
N TRP A 573 0.34 15.83 8.67
CA TRP A 573 0.15 14.39 8.87
C TRP A 573 0.70 13.94 10.22
N ILE A 574 1.88 14.40 10.59
CA ILE A 574 2.51 14.11 11.89
C ILE A 574 1.62 14.59 13.03
N ASP A 575 1.15 15.83 13.00
CA ASP A 575 0.29 16.40 14.03
C ASP A 575 -1.03 15.64 14.18
N THR A 576 -1.63 15.24 13.07
CA THR A 576 -2.86 14.46 13.07
C THR A 576 -2.64 13.07 13.65
N MET A 577 -1.57 12.39 13.27
CA MET A 577 -1.22 11.06 13.79
C MET A 577 -0.91 11.11 15.29
N THR A 578 -0.17 12.13 15.75
CA THR A 578 0.13 12.31 17.17
C THR A 578 -1.16 12.42 17.97
N THR A 579 -2.09 13.27 17.51
CA THR A 579 -3.39 13.44 18.18
C THR A 579 -4.17 12.12 18.27
N ILE A 580 -4.24 11.35 17.18
CA ILE A 580 -4.99 10.09 17.14
C ILE A 580 -4.32 9.02 18.00
N CYS A 581 -2.99 8.90 17.95
CA CYS A 581 -2.27 7.94 18.79
C CYS A 581 -2.40 8.26 20.29
N ASP A 582 -2.40 9.54 20.65
CA ASP A 582 -2.60 9.99 22.04
C ASP A 582 -4.03 9.69 22.51
N ASP A 583 -5.04 9.93 21.67
CA ASP A 583 -6.45 9.65 22.01
C ASP A 583 -6.67 8.14 22.22
N ILE A 584 -6.09 7.26 21.40
CA ILE A 584 -6.21 5.80 21.54
C ILE A 584 -5.55 5.30 22.83
N THR A 585 -4.41 5.86 23.23
CA THR A 585 -3.69 5.43 24.44
C THR A 585 -4.37 5.88 25.73
N THR A 586 -5.10 6.99 25.71
CA THR A 586 -5.76 7.54 26.89
C THR A 586 -7.11 6.90 27.19
N GLU A 587 -7.83 6.41 26.20
CA GLU A 587 -9.24 5.99 26.37
C GLU A 587 -9.51 4.48 26.37
N SER A 588 -8.53 3.59 26.14
CA SER A 588 -8.77 2.12 26.04
C SER A 588 -9.92 1.71 25.10
N GLN A 589 -10.37 2.58 24.21
CA GLN A 589 -11.57 2.41 23.41
C GLN A 589 -11.26 1.90 21.99
N ALA A 590 -12.24 1.22 21.41
CA ALA A 590 -12.20 0.86 19.99
C ALA A 590 -12.06 2.12 19.12
N LEU A 591 -11.33 1.99 18.02
CA LEU A 591 -11.09 3.07 17.07
C LEU A 591 -12.43 3.62 16.55
N SER A 592 -12.70 4.92 16.73
CA SER A 592 -13.90 5.54 16.21
C SER A 592 -13.93 5.54 14.68
N ASP A 593 -15.11 5.56 14.06
CA ASP A 593 -15.25 5.56 12.59
C ASP A 593 -14.48 6.72 11.95
N GLN A 594 -14.48 7.89 12.57
CA GLN A 594 -13.76 9.05 12.08
C GLN A 594 -12.23 8.83 12.13
N ALA A 595 -11.73 8.24 13.21
CA ALA A 595 -10.31 7.90 13.32
C ALA A 595 -9.95 6.80 12.32
N ALA A 596 -10.76 5.75 12.19
CA ALA A 596 -10.58 4.70 11.19
C ALA A 596 -10.53 5.25 9.77
N LYS A 597 -11.43 6.17 9.40
CA LYS A 597 -11.39 6.85 8.10
C LYS A 597 -10.07 7.55 7.86
N VAL A 598 -9.58 8.30 8.85
CA VAL A 598 -8.28 9.01 8.73
C VAL A 598 -7.14 8.01 8.60
N MET A 599 -7.14 6.90 9.36
CA MET A 599 -6.13 5.86 9.22
C MET A 599 -6.11 5.26 7.81
N TYR A 600 -7.27 4.91 7.25
CA TYR A 600 -7.35 4.40 5.89
C TYR A 600 -6.90 5.42 4.83
N GLN A 601 -7.19 6.70 5.02
CA GLN A 601 -6.68 7.76 4.16
C GLN A 601 -5.16 7.88 4.23
N MET A 602 -4.59 7.76 5.43
CA MET A 602 -3.14 7.78 5.65
C MET A 602 -2.43 6.56 5.07
N LYS A 603 -3.01 5.37 5.18
CA LYS A 603 -2.48 4.16 4.48
C LYS A 603 -2.38 4.34 2.97
N ARG A 604 -3.19 5.23 2.39
CA ARG A 604 -3.20 5.59 0.97
C ARG A 604 -2.62 6.96 0.68
N ALA A 605 -1.85 7.52 1.62
CA ALA A 605 -1.12 8.75 1.38
C ALA A 605 -0.24 8.60 0.13
N SER A 606 -0.18 9.63 -0.68
CA SER A 606 0.59 9.67 -1.93
C SER A 606 1.13 11.06 -2.15
N SER A 607 2.32 11.17 -2.70
CA SER A 607 2.94 12.42 -3.10
C SER A 607 2.13 13.17 -4.17
N ALA A 608 1.39 12.43 -5.02
CA ALA A 608 0.55 12.99 -6.08
C ALA A 608 -0.79 13.58 -5.58
N ASN A 609 -1.32 13.12 -4.44
CA ASN A 609 -2.62 13.56 -3.92
C ASN A 609 -2.59 14.93 -3.22
N ASN A 610 -1.43 15.55 -3.12
CA ASN A 610 -1.23 16.81 -2.41
C ASN A 610 -1.94 18.03 -3.04
N ASN A 611 -2.51 17.89 -4.23
CA ASN A 611 -3.19 18.99 -4.94
C ASN A 611 -4.72 19.05 -4.69
N SER A 612 -5.32 18.11 -3.95
CA SER A 612 -6.76 18.13 -3.67
C SER A 612 -7.04 18.77 -2.28
N SER A 613 -7.65 19.94 -2.30
CA SER A 613 -7.98 20.77 -1.12
C SER A 613 -8.99 20.18 -0.13
N SER A 614 -9.50 18.97 -0.35
CA SER A 614 -10.51 18.33 0.51
C SER A 614 -9.91 17.71 1.80
N SER A 615 -8.69 17.21 1.76
CA SER A 615 -8.00 16.62 2.92
C SER A 615 -7.74 17.65 4.02
N SER A 616 -7.38 18.90 3.65
CA SER A 616 -7.07 19.99 4.59
C SER A 616 -8.27 20.45 5.45
N LYS A 617 -9.51 20.30 4.97
CA LYS A 617 -10.70 20.73 5.73
C LYS A 617 -11.02 19.75 6.85
N ASN A 618 -10.93 18.45 6.59
CA ASN A 618 -11.22 17.40 7.57
C ASN A 618 -10.20 17.38 8.71
N THR A 619 -8.92 17.57 8.41
CA THR A 619 -7.83 17.64 9.40
C THR A 619 -8.03 18.85 10.34
N LYS A 620 -8.43 20.01 9.81
CA LYS A 620 -8.71 21.22 10.61
C LYS A 620 -9.94 21.04 11.51
N GLU A 621 -10.91 20.27 11.09
CA GLU A 621 -12.12 20.01 11.87
C GLU A 621 -11.88 19.08 13.06
N ILE A 622 -11.05 18.03 12.87
CA ILE A 622 -10.59 17.16 13.96
C ILE A 622 -9.78 17.98 14.98
N GLN A 623 -8.80 18.77 14.53
CA GLN A 623 -8.01 19.65 15.41
C GLN A 623 -8.88 20.65 16.17
N LYS A 624 -9.95 21.17 15.57
CA LYS A 624 -10.86 22.10 16.22
C LYS A 624 -11.71 21.41 17.29
N LYS A 625 -12.20 20.20 17.03
CA LYS A 625 -12.98 19.40 18.00
C LYS A 625 -12.12 18.96 19.20
N THR A 626 -10.87 18.55 18.96
CA THR A 626 -9.91 18.17 20.02
C THR A 626 -9.49 19.36 20.86
N ARG A 627 -9.24 20.55 20.25
CA ARG A 627 -8.95 21.79 21.02
C ARG A 627 -10.13 22.20 21.90
N VAL A 628 -11.37 22.06 21.42
CA VAL A 628 -12.57 22.36 22.21
C VAL A 628 -12.70 21.40 23.38
N LYS A 629 -12.47 20.08 23.18
CA LYS A 629 -12.46 19.08 24.26
C LYS A 629 -11.35 19.37 25.31
N LYS A 630 -10.11 19.64 24.88
CA LYS A 630 -9.04 20.02 25.81
C LYS A 630 -9.36 21.29 26.62
N LYS A 631 -10.00 22.28 25.99
CA LYS A 631 -10.38 23.51 26.68
C LYS A 631 -11.48 23.27 27.71
N ALA A 632 -12.48 22.44 27.38
CA ALA A 632 -13.54 22.06 28.31
C ALA A 632 -13.05 21.22 29.49
N LEU A 633 -12.01 20.39 29.31
CA LEU A 633 -11.38 19.60 30.39
C LEU A 633 -10.53 20.48 31.33
N VAL A 634 -9.93 21.55 30.84
CA VAL A 634 -9.10 22.49 31.64
C VAL A 634 -9.98 23.51 32.38
N GLU A 635 -11.17 23.85 31.83
CA GLU A 635 -12.12 24.76 32.47
C GLU A 635 -13.08 24.04 33.45
N GLY A 636 -13.08 22.69 33.48
CA GLY A 636 -13.86 21.85 34.41
C GLY A 636 -13.06 21.29 35.60
N MET A 637 -11.78 21.66 35.73
CA MET A 637 -10.94 21.48 36.92
C MET A 637 -10.79 22.83 37.64
#